data_286a690fa27ba5df0b385f88022f54d9
#
_entry.id   286a690fa27ba5df0b385f88022f54d9
#
_cell.length_a   1.000
_cell.length_b   1.000
_cell.length_c   1.000
_cell.angle_alpha   90.00
_cell.angle_beta   90.00
_cell.angle_gamma   90.00
#
_symmetry.space_group_name_H-M   'P 1'
#
loop_
_entity.id
_entity.type
_entity.pdbx_description
1 polymer ?
#
loop_
_entity_poly.entity_id
_entity_poly.type
_entity_poly.pdbx_seq_one_letter_code
_entity_poly.pdbx_strand_id
1 'polypeptide(L)'
;MTQFLDYAVPGVPFGCVFALMAVGLVLTYKASGVFNLAFGAQAFVSALAYVSLIQDDWPRWAAGVIAVLVIGPFVGVLLDRLLFRRIRTASPLVKLVPSLGLLVALPQVALIIAGAEPDIPPPAIVGNAQRVYLHLGSVPVSGLELSISAATVVVVGVLVVLFRFTPVGLEMRAVVESPRMTELAGVNAGRVSAFAWILSSIMAALAGVLLAPLYSQLDPQNFTVLLVWGVAGAVIGRFSSLPLALVGGLALGVGQQVFAGYLPAGVIANGLRPSLPFVVLLVFLPLARQRQLDDPLSVCDPPSSAVERSASGYRSAATVAAGDDAHSVGLWHRRLVGRDVDGAPGLLTRRPTATLAWAVGLVAIVSALTWVPPDWLSTMNQGVAFAIIFLSLTLLTGMSGQISLCQASFAGLGGFMAGQLANHVGLPVVLGMVAGGLLAAGLGVLVAIPTLRLAGLPLALATLAFALLADNILFPNSWIGNGAGGVTVPRPSAGPVSFAAAKPFFVLSLVVLALTAGVVKLVGDGTMGRYLSAVRSSELAASASGVDVYRLRVLVFALSAGQAGVGGALYGSLEGSLSPDSFGYQISAVLLVVVAIVGLRSIAGAVVAGVVYATLQVAVTTLPSRFAGLVAVLFGLATLSYTRHPEGFLDYLGARTQHALARHRVARVDAHPPVAGPGPAPGPVVPAAPVGEGA
;
A
#
# COMPACT_ATOMS: atom_id res chain seq x y z
N MET A 1 11.95 33.36 -26.92
CA MET A 1 10.83 33.74 -26.02
C MET A 1 9.49 33.27 -26.57
N THR A 2 9.23 33.38 -27.87
CA THR A 2 8.01 32.86 -28.52
C THR A 2 7.83 31.35 -28.34
N GLN A 3 8.85 30.53 -28.62
CA GLN A 3 8.77 29.07 -28.45
C GLN A 3 8.46 28.62 -27.03
N PHE A 4 8.92 29.35 -26.01
CA PHE A 4 8.57 29.04 -24.61
C PHE A 4 7.09 29.26 -24.37
N LEU A 5 6.51 30.34 -24.87
CA LEU A 5 5.08 30.62 -24.76
C LEU A 5 4.23 29.59 -25.50
N ASP A 6 4.71 29.11 -26.68
CA ASP A 6 4.04 28.10 -27.47
C ASP A 6 3.83 26.78 -26.71
N TYR A 7 4.73 26.46 -25.77
CA TYR A 7 4.61 25.27 -24.91
C TYR A 7 4.03 25.57 -23.53
N ALA A 8 4.25 26.76 -22.96
CA ALA A 8 3.79 27.10 -21.64
C ALA A 8 2.26 27.30 -21.56
N VAL A 9 1.66 27.95 -22.59
CA VAL A 9 0.22 28.24 -22.62
C VAL A 9 -0.62 26.97 -22.63
N PRO A 10 -0.40 25.94 -23.47
CA PRO A 10 -1.11 24.67 -23.41
C PRO A 10 -0.88 23.89 -22.11
N GLY A 11 0.18 24.23 -21.34
CA GLY A 11 0.46 23.65 -20.03
C GLY A 11 -0.44 24.16 -18.89
N VAL A 12 -1.02 25.37 -19.06
CA VAL A 12 -1.84 26.00 -18.02
C VAL A 12 -3.09 25.18 -17.67
N PRO A 13 -3.90 24.66 -18.59
CA PRO A 13 -5.07 23.83 -18.28
C PRO A 13 -4.71 22.56 -17.49
N PHE A 14 -3.65 21.86 -17.89
CA PHE A 14 -3.15 20.70 -17.14
C PHE A 14 -2.71 21.12 -15.74
N GLY A 15 -1.98 22.22 -15.63
CA GLY A 15 -1.55 22.78 -14.34
C GLY A 15 -2.72 23.16 -13.43
N CYS A 16 -3.80 23.68 -14.00
CA CYS A 16 -5.04 23.98 -13.27
C CYS A 16 -5.67 22.73 -12.67
N VAL A 17 -5.77 21.66 -13.46
CA VAL A 17 -6.30 20.36 -12.96
C VAL A 17 -5.38 19.77 -11.88
N PHE A 18 -4.07 19.78 -12.09
CA PHE A 18 -3.10 19.30 -11.08
C PHE A 18 -3.14 20.13 -9.81
N ALA A 19 -3.35 21.43 -9.91
CA ALA A 19 -3.50 22.31 -8.76
C ALA A 19 -4.77 22.01 -7.96
N LEU A 20 -5.90 21.76 -8.62
CA LEU A 20 -7.14 21.32 -7.95
C LEU A 20 -6.91 20.02 -7.19
N MET A 21 -6.27 19.04 -7.81
CA MET A 21 -5.93 17.77 -7.16
C MET A 21 -4.99 17.97 -5.96
N ALA A 22 -3.93 18.77 -6.11
CA ALA A 22 -2.98 19.05 -5.05
C ALA A 22 -3.63 19.72 -3.83
N VAL A 23 -4.45 20.76 -4.08
CA VAL A 23 -5.16 21.49 -3.02
C VAL A 23 -6.16 20.59 -2.31
N GLY A 24 -6.94 19.77 -3.06
CA GLY A 24 -7.89 18.82 -2.47
C GLY A 24 -7.20 17.77 -1.59
N LEU A 25 -6.06 17.22 -2.02
CA LEU A 25 -5.25 16.28 -1.23
C LEU A 25 -4.70 16.91 0.06
N VAL A 26 -4.15 18.12 -0.04
CA VAL A 26 -3.64 18.85 1.14
C VAL A 26 -4.77 19.13 2.11
N LEU A 27 -5.96 19.47 1.61
CA LEU A 27 -7.12 19.77 2.44
C LEU A 27 -7.56 18.56 3.28
N THR A 28 -7.72 17.39 2.66
CA THR A 28 -8.08 16.17 3.39
C THR A 28 -7.01 15.74 4.36
N TYR A 29 -5.74 15.77 3.95
CA TYR A 29 -4.63 15.37 4.80
C TYR A 29 -4.53 16.24 6.06
N LYS A 30 -4.62 17.55 5.90
CA LYS A 30 -4.58 18.50 7.03
C LYS A 30 -5.76 18.32 7.99
N ALA A 31 -6.97 18.13 7.46
CA ALA A 31 -8.17 18.08 8.29
C ALA A 31 -8.40 16.73 8.99
N SER A 32 -7.87 15.63 8.45
CA SER A 32 -8.13 14.28 8.96
C SER A 32 -6.89 13.50 9.40
N GLY A 33 -5.69 13.96 9.03
CA GLY A 33 -4.45 13.19 9.20
C GLY A 33 -4.42 11.89 8.36
N VAL A 34 -5.33 11.78 7.39
CA VAL A 34 -5.43 10.61 6.50
C VAL A 34 -5.16 11.04 5.06
N PHE A 35 -4.22 10.36 4.43
CA PHE A 35 -3.92 10.61 3.03
C PHE A 35 -4.88 9.82 2.13
N ASN A 36 -5.61 10.53 1.28
CA ASN A 36 -6.60 9.93 0.40
C ASN A 36 -5.98 9.50 -0.93
N LEU A 37 -5.47 8.25 -0.99
CA LEU A 37 -4.99 7.68 -2.26
C LEU A 37 -6.13 7.36 -3.24
N ALA A 38 -7.37 7.22 -2.76
CA ALA A 38 -8.53 7.02 -3.63
C ALA A 38 -9.00 8.29 -4.35
N PHE A 39 -8.25 9.39 -4.23
CA PHE A 39 -8.64 10.69 -4.79
C PHE A 39 -8.75 10.67 -6.31
N GLY A 40 -7.83 9.99 -7.01
CA GLY A 40 -7.92 9.77 -8.45
C GLY A 40 -9.11 8.91 -8.85
N ALA A 41 -9.41 7.88 -8.06
CA ALA A 41 -10.60 7.04 -8.26
C ALA A 41 -11.91 7.83 -8.10
N GLN A 42 -11.98 8.77 -7.15
CA GLN A 42 -13.12 9.69 -7.00
C GLN A 42 -13.30 10.59 -8.23
N ALA A 43 -12.19 11.09 -8.78
CA ALA A 43 -12.20 11.88 -10.01
C ALA A 43 -12.73 11.06 -11.19
N PHE A 44 -12.28 9.80 -11.33
CA PHE A 44 -12.75 8.88 -12.35
C PHE A 44 -14.26 8.60 -12.24
N VAL A 45 -14.76 8.27 -11.03
CA VAL A 45 -16.20 8.01 -10.81
C VAL A 45 -17.06 9.18 -11.26
N SER A 46 -16.64 10.41 -10.94
CA SER A 46 -17.37 11.61 -11.32
C SER A 46 -17.28 11.89 -12.82
N ALA A 47 -16.14 11.62 -13.46
CA ALA A 47 -15.97 11.73 -14.90
C ALA A 47 -16.83 10.69 -15.64
N LEU A 48 -16.84 9.44 -15.17
CA LEU A 48 -17.67 8.36 -15.72
C LEU A 48 -19.17 8.71 -15.61
N ALA A 49 -19.60 9.17 -14.44
CA ALA A 49 -20.98 9.58 -14.22
C ALA A 49 -21.39 10.75 -15.13
N TYR A 50 -20.47 11.72 -15.35
CA TYR A 50 -20.70 12.81 -16.29
C TYR A 50 -20.94 12.30 -17.71
N VAL A 51 -20.11 11.39 -18.20
CA VAL A 51 -20.25 10.83 -19.56
C VAL A 51 -21.50 9.96 -19.67
N SER A 52 -21.79 9.13 -18.66
CA SER A 52 -23.00 8.30 -18.66
C SER A 52 -24.28 9.14 -18.71
N LEU A 53 -24.36 10.23 -17.94
CA LEU A 53 -25.51 11.15 -18.00
C LEU A 53 -25.71 11.79 -19.38
N ILE A 54 -24.60 12.09 -20.09
CA ILE A 54 -24.66 12.63 -21.46
C ILE A 54 -25.15 11.56 -22.45
N GLN A 55 -24.74 10.31 -22.27
CA GLN A 55 -25.26 9.18 -23.06
C GLN A 55 -26.77 8.99 -22.89
N ASP A 56 -27.29 9.35 -21.69
CA ASP A 56 -28.71 9.37 -21.37
C ASP A 56 -29.42 10.71 -21.80
N ASP A 57 -28.84 11.45 -22.75
CA ASP A 57 -29.36 12.69 -23.34
C ASP A 57 -29.50 13.88 -22.37
N TRP A 58 -28.79 13.86 -21.22
CA TRP A 58 -28.81 15.02 -20.33
C TRP A 58 -27.97 16.19 -20.89
N PRO A 59 -28.40 17.44 -20.68
CA PRO A 59 -27.64 18.59 -21.12
C PRO A 59 -26.30 18.65 -20.40
N ARG A 60 -25.20 18.93 -21.13
CA ARG A 60 -23.82 18.90 -20.64
C ARG A 60 -23.58 19.67 -19.35
N TRP A 61 -24.22 20.86 -19.21
CA TRP A 61 -24.08 21.66 -18.01
C TRP A 61 -24.74 20.99 -16.79
N ALA A 62 -25.92 20.37 -16.97
CA ALA A 62 -26.61 19.68 -15.89
C ALA A 62 -25.89 18.39 -15.47
N ALA A 63 -25.39 17.59 -16.43
CA ALA A 63 -24.58 16.43 -16.18
C ALA A 63 -23.31 16.81 -15.39
N GLY A 64 -22.64 17.91 -15.75
CA GLY A 64 -21.47 18.42 -15.03
C GLY A 64 -21.79 18.87 -13.61
N VAL A 65 -22.88 19.60 -13.39
CA VAL A 65 -23.33 20.02 -12.06
C VAL A 65 -23.68 18.82 -11.18
N ILE A 66 -24.39 17.82 -11.70
CA ILE A 66 -24.74 16.60 -10.96
C ILE A 66 -23.48 15.81 -10.61
N ALA A 67 -22.58 15.59 -11.57
CA ALA A 67 -21.33 14.86 -11.33
C ALA A 67 -20.46 15.52 -10.25
N VAL A 68 -20.35 16.86 -10.27
CA VAL A 68 -19.49 17.60 -9.36
C VAL A 68 -20.13 17.88 -8.00
N LEU A 69 -21.42 18.33 -7.97
CA LEU A 69 -22.06 18.80 -6.75
C LEU A 69 -22.97 17.77 -6.08
N VAL A 70 -23.29 16.65 -6.73
CA VAL A 70 -24.09 15.59 -6.11
C VAL A 70 -23.24 14.33 -5.94
N ILE A 71 -22.67 13.80 -7.02
CA ILE A 71 -21.92 12.52 -6.98
C ILE A 71 -20.60 12.69 -6.24
N GLY A 72 -19.83 13.75 -6.50
CA GLY A 72 -18.59 14.04 -5.78
C GLY A 72 -18.78 14.07 -4.26
N PRO A 73 -19.63 14.94 -3.70
CA PRO A 73 -19.95 14.96 -2.27
C PRO A 73 -20.52 13.65 -1.72
N PHE A 74 -21.37 12.97 -2.47
CA PHE A 74 -21.91 11.67 -2.06
C PHE A 74 -20.81 10.65 -1.83
N VAL A 75 -19.90 10.51 -2.79
CA VAL A 75 -18.73 9.62 -2.65
C VAL A 75 -17.85 10.06 -1.46
N GLY A 76 -17.62 11.36 -1.29
CA GLY A 76 -16.85 11.89 -0.17
C GLY A 76 -17.45 11.56 1.20
N VAL A 77 -18.75 11.74 1.37
CA VAL A 77 -19.47 11.40 2.61
C VAL A 77 -19.48 9.88 2.84
N LEU A 78 -19.67 9.11 1.77
CA LEU A 78 -19.67 7.66 1.83
C LEU A 78 -18.31 7.14 2.35
N LEU A 79 -17.21 7.64 1.79
CA LEU A 79 -15.87 7.24 2.18
C LEU A 79 -15.51 7.70 3.59
N ASP A 80 -15.86 8.94 3.98
CA ASP A 80 -15.63 9.42 5.36
C ASP A 80 -16.37 8.53 6.37
N ARG A 81 -17.67 8.26 6.17
CA ARG A 81 -18.47 7.49 7.11
C ARG A 81 -18.10 6.01 7.19
N LEU A 82 -17.88 5.37 6.03
CA LEU A 82 -17.61 3.94 5.98
C LEU A 82 -16.20 3.60 6.49
N LEU A 83 -15.21 4.43 6.16
CA LEU A 83 -13.82 4.08 6.32
C LEU A 83 -13.05 5.08 7.17
N PHE A 84 -12.90 6.31 6.71
CA PHE A 84 -11.87 7.20 7.23
C PHE A 84 -12.13 7.70 8.65
N ARG A 85 -13.38 7.86 9.02
CA ARG A 85 -13.75 8.21 10.41
C ARG A 85 -13.30 7.16 11.43
N ARG A 86 -13.23 5.87 11.01
CA ARG A 86 -12.86 4.76 11.89
C ARG A 86 -11.36 4.57 12.04
N ILE A 87 -10.58 5.04 11.07
CA ILE A 87 -9.11 4.80 11.02
C ILE A 87 -8.28 6.04 11.36
N ARG A 88 -8.87 7.14 11.82
CA ARG A 88 -8.15 8.39 12.14
C ARG A 88 -7.01 8.19 13.12
N THR A 89 -7.23 7.36 14.15
CA THR A 89 -6.24 7.06 15.21
C THR A 89 -5.38 5.83 14.91
N ALA A 90 -5.58 5.19 13.75
CA ALA A 90 -4.86 3.98 13.38
C ALA A 90 -3.42 4.29 12.92
N SER A 91 -2.57 3.24 12.91
CA SER A 91 -1.21 3.33 12.39
C SER A 91 -1.16 3.72 10.91
N PRO A 92 -0.06 4.28 10.40
CA PRO A 92 0.05 4.72 9.00
C PRO A 92 -0.28 3.61 7.98
N LEU A 93 0.12 2.37 8.25
CA LEU A 93 -0.18 1.22 7.39
C LEU A 93 -1.70 0.96 7.31
N VAL A 94 -2.38 1.00 8.47
CA VAL A 94 -3.84 0.78 8.54
C VAL A 94 -4.62 1.90 7.86
N LYS A 95 -4.06 3.10 7.77
CA LYS A 95 -4.64 4.22 7.01
C LYS A 95 -4.43 4.06 5.50
N LEU A 96 -3.26 3.55 5.07
CA LEU A 96 -2.89 3.43 3.65
C LEU A 96 -3.56 2.26 2.95
N VAL A 97 -3.59 1.07 3.55
CA VAL A 97 -4.11 -0.14 2.91
C VAL A 97 -5.56 0.03 2.41
N PRO A 98 -6.51 0.53 3.22
CA PRO A 98 -7.87 0.75 2.74
C PRO A 98 -7.98 1.85 1.67
N SER A 99 -7.14 2.88 1.75
CA SER A 99 -7.11 3.93 0.74
C SER A 99 -6.62 3.41 -0.62
N LEU A 100 -5.62 2.50 -0.61
CA LEU A 100 -5.17 1.78 -1.80
C LEU A 100 -6.21 0.80 -2.32
N GLY A 101 -6.87 0.07 -1.43
CA GLY A 101 -7.97 -0.82 -1.82
C GLY A 101 -9.10 -0.07 -2.55
N LEU A 102 -9.45 1.11 -2.06
CA LEU A 102 -10.43 1.98 -2.71
C LEU A 102 -9.94 2.58 -4.03
N LEU A 103 -8.63 2.90 -4.15
CA LEU A 103 -8.04 3.36 -5.41
C LEU A 103 -8.32 2.38 -6.55
N VAL A 104 -8.22 1.08 -6.24
CA VAL A 104 -8.38 0.01 -7.24
C VAL A 104 -9.84 -0.42 -7.38
N ALA A 105 -10.58 -0.51 -6.28
CA ALA A 105 -11.96 -1.02 -6.28
C ALA A 105 -13.00 0.00 -6.78
N LEU A 106 -12.86 1.27 -6.42
CA LEU A 106 -13.88 2.28 -6.69
C LEU A 106 -14.13 2.49 -8.20
N PRO A 107 -13.11 2.57 -9.07
CA PRO A 107 -13.32 2.63 -10.51
C PRO A 107 -14.04 1.40 -11.06
N GLN A 108 -13.66 0.20 -10.59
CA GLN A 108 -14.27 -1.06 -11.04
C GLN A 108 -15.74 -1.20 -10.61
N VAL A 109 -16.06 -0.75 -9.40
CA VAL A 109 -17.47 -0.67 -8.95
C VAL A 109 -18.26 0.27 -9.85
N ALA A 110 -17.70 1.42 -10.19
CA ALA A 110 -18.37 2.38 -11.06
C ALA A 110 -18.58 1.82 -12.48
N LEU A 111 -17.59 1.14 -13.05
CA LEU A 111 -17.72 0.46 -14.36
C LEU A 111 -18.76 -0.65 -14.35
N ILE A 112 -18.82 -1.46 -13.30
CA ILE A 112 -19.85 -2.52 -13.15
C ILE A 112 -21.26 -1.88 -13.08
N ILE A 113 -21.41 -0.76 -12.40
CA ILE A 113 -22.70 -0.04 -12.29
C ILE A 113 -23.07 0.61 -13.62
N ALA A 114 -22.12 1.22 -14.32
CA ALA A 114 -22.33 1.84 -15.64
C ALA A 114 -22.58 0.80 -16.76
N GLY A 115 -22.16 -0.45 -16.56
CA GLY A 115 -22.39 -1.56 -17.49
C GLY A 115 -21.29 -1.76 -18.53
N ALA A 116 -20.59 -0.74 -18.95
CA ALA A 116 -19.42 -0.77 -19.84
C ALA A 116 -18.64 0.54 -19.79
N GLU A 117 -17.43 0.53 -20.34
CA GLU A 117 -16.72 1.78 -20.63
C GLU A 117 -17.48 2.54 -21.73
N PRO A 118 -17.64 3.87 -21.60
CA PRO A 118 -18.29 4.65 -22.63
C PRO A 118 -17.50 4.64 -23.94
N ASP A 119 -18.15 4.25 -25.03
CA ASP A 119 -17.54 4.20 -26.38
C ASP A 119 -17.35 5.58 -27.02
N ILE A 120 -17.85 6.64 -26.39
CA ILE A 120 -17.74 8.01 -26.90
C ILE A 120 -16.60 8.77 -26.21
N PRO A 121 -15.82 9.56 -26.98
CA PRO A 121 -14.86 10.46 -26.36
C PRO A 121 -15.59 11.44 -25.44
N PRO A 122 -15.07 11.66 -24.22
CA PRO A 122 -15.72 12.51 -23.23
C PRO A 122 -15.95 13.92 -23.80
N PRO A 123 -17.21 14.40 -23.89
CA PRO A 123 -17.47 15.73 -24.41
C PRO A 123 -17.09 16.80 -23.39
N ALA A 124 -16.65 17.96 -23.87
CA ALA A 124 -16.40 19.10 -23.00
C ALA A 124 -17.72 19.70 -22.48
N ILE A 125 -17.66 20.28 -21.27
CA ILE A 125 -18.81 20.99 -20.65
C ILE A 125 -19.26 22.13 -21.57
N VAL A 126 -18.33 22.82 -22.20
CA VAL A 126 -18.61 23.92 -23.14
C VAL A 126 -18.83 23.37 -24.55
N GLY A 127 -19.95 23.72 -25.17
CA GLY A 127 -20.37 23.15 -26.45
C GLY A 127 -19.41 23.39 -27.62
N ASN A 128 -18.64 24.48 -27.60
CA ASN A 128 -17.68 24.85 -28.65
C ASN A 128 -16.23 24.66 -28.17
N ALA A 129 -15.91 23.48 -27.63
CA ALA A 129 -14.61 23.16 -27.01
C ALA A 129 -13.40 23.42 -27.93
N GLN A 130 -13.53 23.12 -29.22
CA GLN A 130 -12.44 23.27 -30.21
C GLN A 130 -12.34 24.66 -30.84
N ARG A 131 -13.34 25.55 -30.60
CA ARG A 131 -13.31 26.91 -31.13
C ARG A 131 -12.20 27.70 -30.43
N VAL A 132 -11.36 28.34 -31.22
CA VAL A 132 -10.33 29.27 -30.74
C VAL A 132 -11.00 30.60 -30.38
N TYR A 133 -10.86 31.03 -29.14
CA TYR A 133 -11.43 32.28 -28.63
C TYR A 133 -10.38 33.37 -28.45
N LEU A 134 -9.13 33.00 -28.20
CA LEU A 134 -8.07 33.94 -27.91
C LEU A 134 -6.77 33.47 -28.60
N HIS A 135 -5.98 34.40 -29.09
CA HIS A 135 -4.63 34.15 -29.55
C HIS A 135 -3.66 34.88 -28.61
N LEU A 136 -2.83 34.13 -27.90
CA LEU A 136 -1.74 34.65 -27.08
C LEU A 136 -0.44 34.57 -27.88
N GLY A 137 -0.19 35.60 -28.68
CA GLY A 137 0.90 35.58 -29.65
C GLY A 137 0.60 34.63 -30.82
N SER A 138 1.43 33.58 -30.98
CA SER A 138 1.26 32.51 -31.98
C SER A 138 0.34 31.39 -31.52
N VAL A 139 -0.03 31.33 -30.22
CA VAL A 139 -0.73 30.19 -29.61
C VAL A 139 -2.24 30.40 -29.64
N PRO A 140 -3.01 29.52 -30.31
CA PRO A 140 -4.47 29.55 -30.24
C PRO A 140 -4.92 28.93 -28.91
N VAL A 141 -5.76 29.64 -28.15
CA VAL A 141 -6.40 29.15 -26.93
C VAL A 141 -7.81 28.70 -27.25
N SER A 142 -8.06 27.40 -27.02
CA SER A 142 -9.35 26.77 -27.27
C SER A 142 -10.35 27.07 -26.15
N GLY A 143 -11.66 26.92 -26.47
CA GLY A 143 -12.72 27.06 -25.47
C GLY A 143 -12.62 26.06 -24.31
N LEU A 144 -12.06 24.87 -24.56
CA LEU A 144 -11.79 23.88 -23.51
C LEU A 144 -10.74 24.40 -22.53
N GLU A 145 -9.60 24.89 -23.02
CA GLU A 145 -8.52 25.40 -22.19
C GLU A 145 -8.95 26.61 -21.34
N LEU A 146 -9.73 27.49 -21.95
CA LEU A 146 -10.28 28.65 -21.25
C LEU A 146 -11.27 28.23 -20.16
N SER A 147 -12.14 27.24 -20.44
CA SER A 147 -13.13 26.75 -19.47
C SER A 147 -12.47 26.08 -18.26
N ILE A 148 -11.42 25.27 -18.47
CA ILE A 148 -10.66 24.62 -17.40
C ILE A 148 -10.00 25.68 -16.51
N SER A 149 -9.35 26.66 -17.14
CA SER A 149 -8.67 27.73 -16.41
C SER A 149 -9.64 28.61 -15.61
N ALA A 150 -10.76 28.99 -16.25
CA ALA A 150 -11.81 29.78 -15.60
C ALA A 150 -12.47 29.02 -14.41
N ALA A 151 -12.81 27.75 -14.60
CA ALA A 151 -13.38 26.93 -13.53
C ALA A 151 -12.42 26.83 -12.33
N THR A 152 -11.13 26.63 -12.61
CA THR A 152 -10.11 26.58 -11.56
C THR A 152 -9.99 27.91 -10.81
N VAL A 153 -9.96 29.04 -11.51
CA VAL A 153 -9.91 30.37 -10.88
C VAL A 153 -11.14 30.61 -9.99
N VAL A 154 -12.34 30.26 -10.47
CA VAL A 154 -13.58 30.36 -9.69
C VAL A 154 -13.50 29.53 -8.42
N VAL A 155 -13.08 28.25 -8.51
CA VAL A 155 -12.98 27.36 -7.34
C VAL A 155 -11.92 27.86 -6.35
N VAL A 156 -10.77 28.28 -6.85
CA VAL A 156 -9.72 28.88 -5.99
C VAL A 156 -10.24 30.13 -5.31
N GLY A 157 -10.97 31.00 -6.02
CA GLY A 157 -11.63 32.18 -5.46
C GLY A 157 -12.61 31.83 -4.35
N VAL A 158 -13.46 30.84 -4.58
CA VAL A 158 -14.42 30.32 -3.58
C VAL A 158 -13.68 29.77 -2.35
N LEU A 159 -12.60 29.01 -2.55
CA LEU A 159 -11.77 28.50 -1.45
C LEU A 159 -11.12 29.63 -0.63
N VAL A 160 -10.58 30.64 -1.29
CA VAL A 160 -10.00 31.81 -0.62
C VAL A 160 -11.06 32.52 0.22
N VAL A 161 -12.26 32.75 -0.33
CA VAL A 161 -13.38 33.35 0.41
C VAL A 161 -13.78 32.46 1.59
N LEU A 162 -13.92 31.16 1.38
CA LEU A 162 -14.28 30.19 2.41
C LEU A 162 -13.27 30.21 3.56
N PHE A 163 -11.96 30.08 3.26
CA PHE A 163 -10.92 29.96 4.28
C PHE A 163 -10.62 31.29 4.99
N ARG A 164 -10.79 32.43 4.31
CA ARG A 164 -10.39 33.73 4.86
C ARG A 164 -11.54 34.44 5.56
N PHE A 165 -12.77 34.29 5.07
CA PHE A 165 -13.90 35.14 5.47
C PHE A 165 -15.05 34.40 6.15
N THR A 166 -14.98 33.05 6.29
CA THR A 166 -16.08 32.31 6.92
C THR A 166 -15.65 31.69 8.26
N PRO A 167 -16.60 31.50 9.22
CA PRO A 167 -16.33 30.81 10.47
C PRO A 167 -15.88 29.35 10.26
N VAL A 168 -16.42 28.67 9.23
CA VAL A 168 -16.03 27.31 8.88
C VAL A 168 -14.54 27.23 8.50
N GLY A 169 -14.03 28.22 7.75
CA GLY A 169 -12.61 28.30 7.43
C GLY A 169 -11.74 28.54 8.65
N LEU A 170 -12.24 29.28 9.65
CA LEU A 170 -11.55 29.47 10.93
C LEU A 170 -11.49 28.16 11.72
N GLU A 171 -12.63 27.46 11.85
CA GLU A 171 -12.71 26.15 12.50
C GLU A 171 -11.80 25.12 11.84
N MET A 172 -11.76 25.09 10.51
CA MET A 172 -10.86 24.19 9.76
C MET A 172 -9.39 24.47 10.06
N ARG A 173 -8.98 25.75 10.13
CA ARG A 173 -7.60 26.12 10.50
C ARG A 173 -7.28 25.73 11.94
N ALA A 174 -8.22 25.95 12.87
CA ALA A 174 -8.05 25.59 14.28
C ALA A 174 -7.91 24.07 14.48
N VAL A 175 -8.77 23.26 13.82
CA VAL A 175 -8.69 21.80 13.87
C VAL A 175 -7.38 21.28 13.30
N VAL A 176 -6.87 21.90 12.23
CA VAL A 176 -5.58 21.55 11.62
C VAL A 176 -4.41 21.82 12.57
N GLU A 177 -4.45 22.91 13.31
CA GLU A 177 -3.37 23.29 14.23
C GLU A 177 -3.39 22.45 15.51
N SER A 178 -4.53 22.25 16.11
CA SER A 178 -4.70 21.41 17.30
C SER A 178 -6.13 20.87 17.42
N PRO A 179 -6.40 19.61 16.97
CA PRO A 179 -7.73 19.02 17.07
C PRO A 179 -8.24 18.98 18.51
N ARG A 180 -7.36 18.63 19.45
CA ARG A 180 -7.70 18.47 20.87
C ARG A 180 -8.07 19.79 21.53
N MET A 181 -7.31 20.86 21.26
CA MET A 181 -7.63 22.19 21.80
C MET A 181 -8.91 22.74 21.19
N THR A 182 -9.15 22.46 19.91
CA THR A 182 -10.36 22.90 19.19
C THR A 182 -11.60 22.18 19.72
N GLU A 183 -11.50 20.91 20.07
CA GLU A 183 -12.59 20.15 20.73
C GLU A 183 -12.88 20.69 22.13
N LEU A 184 -11.84 21.06 22.89
CA LEU A 184 -12.02 21.71 24.21
C LEU A 184 -12.68 23.08 24.09
N ALA A 185 -12.50 23.77 22.96
CA ALA A 185 -13.20 25.04 22.66
C ALA A 185 -14.65 24.82 22.14
N GLY A 186 -15.16 23.58 22.14
CA GLY A 186 -16.54 23.24 21.77
C GLY A 186 -16.78 23.00 20.28
N VAL A 187 -15.74 23.01 19.44
CA VAL A 187 -15.86 22.72 18.00
C VAL A 187 -15.75 21.22 17.76
N ASN A 188 -16.68 20.65 17.01
CA ASN A 188 -16.68 19.23 16.69
C ASN A 188 -15.70 18.94 15.54
N ALA A 189 -14.48 18.51 15.85
CA ALA A 189 -13.44 18.16 14.87
C ALA A 189 -13.93 17.11 13.85
N GLY A 190 -14.86 16.23 14.23
CA GLY A 190 -15.46 15.25 13.34
C GLY A 190 -16.31 15.87 12.22
N ARG A 191 -17.08 16.92 12.53
CA ARG A 191 -17.88 17.64 11.52
C ARG A 191 -17.00 18.44 10.57
N VAL A 192 -15.98 19.10 11.10
CA VAL A 192 -15.01 19.88 10.33
C VAL A 192 -14.26 18.96 9.34
N SER A 193 -13.83 17.80 9.80
CA SER A 193 -13.18 16.82 8.93
C SER A 193 -14.13 16.29 7.85
N ALA A 194 -15.37 15.94 8.18
CA ALA A 194 -16.36 15.51 7.19
C ALA A 194 -16.60 16.57 6.11
N PHE A 195 -16.68 17.85 6.50
CA PHE A 195 -16.78 18.96 5.55
C PHE A 195 -15.56 19.08 4.65
N ALA A 196 -14.35 18.89 5.19
CA ALA A 196 -13.13 18.85 4.39
C ALA A 196 -13.12 17.71 3.37
N TRP A 197 -13.67 16.54 3.73
CA TRP A 197 -13.83 15.42 2.81
C TRP A 197 -14.82 15.72 1.67
N ILE A 198 -15.95 16.34 1.99
CA ILE A 198 -16.92 16.79 1.00
C ILE A 198 -16.28 17.77 0.01
N LEU A 199 -15.66 18.81 0.53
CA LEU A 199 -15.03 19.85 -0.27
C LEU A 199 -13.93 19.30 -1.17
N SER A 200 -13.08 18.43 -0.62
CA SER A 200 -12.02 17.75 -1.37
C SER A 200 -12.60 16.86 -2.46
N SER A 201 -13.68 16.11 -2.19
CA SER A 201 -14.32 15.26 -3.19
C SER A 201 -14.98 16.07 -4.32
N ILE A 202 -15.50 17.27 -4.03
CA ILE A 202 -15.94 18.20 -5.07
C ILE A 202 -14.78 18.61 -5.96
N MET A 203 -13.60 18.86 -5.38
CA MET A 203 -12.41 19.21 -6.16
C MET A 203 -11.93 18.05 -7.02
N ALA A 204 -11.93 16.81 -6.48
CA ALA A 204 -11.62 15.60 -7.25
C ALA A 204 -12.62 15.42 -8.42
N ALA A 205 -13.91 15.56 -8.15
CA ALA A 205 -14.96 15.44 -9.15
C ALA A 205 -14.82 16.48 -10.26
N LEU A 206 -14.56 17.73 -9.90
CA LEU A 206 -14.35 18.79 -10.87
C LEU A 206 -13.07 18.54 -11.70
N ALA A 207 -11.96 18.18 -11.06
CA ALA A 207 -10.73 17.84 -11.75
C ALA A 207 -10.96 16.68 -12.74
N GLY A 208 -11.73 15.66 -12.35
CA GLY A 208 -12.08 14.54 -13.19
C GLY A 208 -12.90 14.94 -14.42
N VAL A 209 -13.97 15.70 -14.22
CA VAL A 209 -14.86 16.16 -15.30
C VAL A 209 -14.14 17.13 -16.25
N LEU A 210 -13.24 17.98 -15.74
CA LEU A 210 -12.47 18.91 -16.56
C LEU A 210 -11.34 18.20 -17.33
N LEU A 211 -10.77 17.14 -16.78
CA LEU A 211 -9.70 16.38 -17.42
C LEU A 211 -10.22 15.42 -18.49
N ALA A 212 -11.41 14.85 -18.29
CA ALA A 212 -11.98 13.82 -19.16
C ALA A 212 -11.91 14.18 -20.67
N PRO A 213 -12.28 15.39 -21.13
CA PRO A 213 -12.22 15.76 -22.54
C PRO A 213 -10.81 15.86 -23.12
N LEU A 214 -9.77 15.84 -22.29
CA LEU A 214 -8.37 15.87 -22.77
C LEU A 214 -7.87 14.49 -23.14
N TYR A 215 -8.61 13.43 -22.80
CA TYR A 215 -8.33 12.04 -23.19
C TYR A 215 -9.32 11.54 -24.22
N SER A 216 -8.85 10.68 -25.13
CA SER A 216 -9.68 10.03 -26.14
C SER A 216 -10.62 8.96 -25.56
N GLN A 217 -10.25 8.37 -24.44
CA GLN A 217 -10.99 7.32 -23.73
C GLN A 217 -10.92 7.52 -22.23
N LEU A 218 -11.99 7.12 -21.53
CA LEU A 218 -12.05 7.13 -20.06
C LEU A 218 -11.39 5.86 -19.50
N ASP A 219 -10.10 5.93 -19.23
CA ASP A 219 -9.35 4.85 -18.60
C ASP A 219 -9.07 5.20 -17.14
N PRO A 220 -9.39 4.33 -16.16
CA PRO A 220 -9.05 4.52 -14.75
C PRO A 220 -7.56 4.80 -14.50
N GLN A 221 -6.67 4.29 -15.36
CA GLN A 221 -5.23 4.48 -15.24
C GLN A 221 -4.84 5.96 -15.35
N ASN A 222 -5.44 6.69 -16.28
CA ASN A 222 -5.19 8.12 -16.48
C ASN A 222 -5.50 8.94 -15.22
N PHE A 223 -6.56 8.57 -14.50
CA PHE A 223 -6.95 9.25 -13.25
C PHE A 223 -6.08 8.86 -12.05
N THR A 224 -5.47 7.67 -12.08
CA THR A 224 -4.47 7.31 -11.07
C THR A 224 -3.16 8.08 -11.30
N VAL A 225 -2.75 8.28 -12.56
CA VAL A 225 -1.62 9.16 -12.90
C VAL A 225 -1.92 10.60 -12.46
N LEU A 226 -3.15 11.08 -12.67
CA LEU A 226 -3.59 12.40 -12.19
C LEU A 226 -3.43 12.55 -10.67
N LEU A 227 -3.76 11.51 -9.90
CA LEU A 227 -3.51 11.51 -8.45
C LEU A 227 -2.04 11.81 -8.15
N VAL A 228 -1.11 11.21 -8.89
CA VAL A 228 0.33 11.38 -8.64
C VAL A 228 0.80 12.78 -8.99
N TRP A 229 0.25 13.38 -10.06
CA TRP A 229 0.47 14.80 -10.36
C TRP A 229 0.00 15.70 -9.22
N GLY A 230 -1.19 15.41 -8.67
CA GLY A 230 -1.71 16.10 -7.49
C GLY A 230 -0.82 15.93 -6.26
N VAL A 231 -0.30 14.71 -6.03
CA VAL A 231 0.64 14.42 -4.95
C VAL A 231 1.94 15.20 -5.11
N ALA A 232 2.50 15.25 -6.33
CA ALA A 232 3.72 16.02 -6.59
C ALA A 232 3.52 17.52 -6.31
N GLY A 233 2.38 18.08 -6.73
CA GLY A 233 1.99 19.45 -6.38
C GLY A 233 1.83 19.66 -4.87
N ALA A 234 1.24 18.71 -4.16
CA ALA A 234 1.08 18.75 -2.72
C ALA A 234 2.42 18.66 -1.97
N VAL A 235 3.38 17.88 -2.48
CA VAL A 235 4.76 17.79 -1.95
C VAL A 235 5.50 19.11 -2.11
N ILE A 236 5.39 19.79 -3.27
CA ILE A 236 5.93 21.14 -3.45
C ILE A 236 5.32 22.09 -2.42
N GLY A 237 4.01 21.95 -2.15
CA GLY A 237 3.30 22.63 -1.06
C GLY A 237 3.64 22.16 0.36
N ARG A 238 4.57 21.18 0.49
CA ARG A 238 4.99 20.54 1.75
C ARG A 238 3.81 19.99 2.56
N PHE A 239 2.73 19.58 1.94
CA PHE A 239 1.45 19.18 2.55
C PHE A 239 0.90 20.18 3.60
N SER A 240 1.48 21.35 3.70
CA SER A 240 1.16 22.33 4.74
C SER A 240 0.54 23.62 4.21
N SER A 241 0.81 23.99 2.96
CA SER A 241 0.39 25.26 2.38
C SER A 241 -0.48 25.05 1.13
N LEU A 242 -1.76 25.41 1.21
CA LEU A 242 -2.69 25.36 0.07
C LEU A 242 -2.22 26.29 -1.09
N PRO A 243 -1.77 27.54 -0.85
CA PRO A 243 -1.25 28.37 -1.94
C PRO A 243 -0.03 27.78 -2.64
N LEU A 244 0.92 27.21 -1.88
CA LEU A 244 2.11 26.58 -2.46
C LEU A 244 1.76 25.30 -3.23
N ALA A 245 0.78 24.52 -2.77
CA ALA A 245 0.29 23.34 -3.51
C ALA A 245 -0.36 23.75 -4.83
N LEU A 246 -1.11 24.86 -4.86
CA LEU A 246 -1.69 25.41 -6.08
C LEU A 246 -0.60 25.84 -7.07
N VAL A 247 0.38 26.63 -6.61
CA VAL A 247 1.51 27.05 -7.44
C VAL A 247 2.31 25.83 -7.92
N GLY A 248 2.52 24.84 -7.04
CA GLY A 248 3.19 23.59 -7.38
C GLY A 248 2.49 22.82 -8.49
N GLY A 249 1.16 22.66 -8.42
CA GLY A 249 0.36 22.02 -9.46
C GLY A 249 0.42 22.77 -10.80
N LEU A 250 0.29 24.09 -10.76
CA LEU A 250 0.42 24.94 -11.96
C LEU A 250 1.81 24.82 -12.59
N ALA A 251 2.87 24.92 -11.77
CA ALA A 251 4.24 24.81 -12.22
C ALA A 251 4.53 23.44 -12.85
N LEU A 252 3.97 22.37 -12.31
CA LEU A 252 4.11 21.03 -12.85
C LEU A 252 3.44 20.88 -14.22
N GLY A 253 2.21 21.40 -14.39
CA GLY A 253 1.51 21.31 -15.67
C GLY A 253 2.18 22.12 -16.78
N VAL A 254 2.59 23.35 -16.48
CA VAL A 254 3.38 24.17 -17.41
C VAL A 254 4.75 23.52 -17.68
N GLY A 255 5.43 23.06 -16.62
CA GLY A 255 6.73 22.40 -16.74
C GLY A 255 6.68 21.13 -17.60
N GLN A 256 5.61 20.32 -17.47
CA GLN A 256 5.40 19.13 -18.29
C GLN A 256 5.36 19.46 -19.77
N GLN A 257 4.59 20.47 -20.18
CA GLN A 257 4.41 20.83 -21.57
C GLN A 257 5.66 21.53 -22.16
N VAL A 258 6.28 22.41 -21.38
CA VAL A 258 7.55 23.04 -21.78
C VAL A 258 8.62 21.97 -21.96
N PHE A 259 8.76 21.05 -20.99
CA PHE A 259 9.72 19.97 -21.07
C PHE A 259 9.45 19.04 -22.26
N ALA A 260 8.17 18.74 -22.54
CA ALA A 260 7.75 17.98 -23.69
C ALA A 260 8.13 18.63 -25.03
N GLY A 261 8.07 19.96 -25.10
CA GLY A 261 8.38 20.71 -26.32
C GLY A 261 9.88 20.82 -26.67
N TYR A 262 10.74 20.80 -25.64
CA TYR A 262 12.19 20.87 -25.84
C TYR A 262 12.90 19.52 -25.97
N LEU A 263 12.25 18.42 -25.61
CA LEU A 263 12.84 17.08 -25.76
C LEU A 263 12.68 16.55 -27.17
N PRO A 264 13.76 16.06 -27.79
CA PRO A 264 13.67 15.40 -29.10
C PRO A 264 12.79 14.14 -28.99
N ALA A 265 12.07 13.85 -30.09
CA ALA A 265 11.21 12.65 -30.13
C ALA A 265 12.06 11.39 -29.95
N GLY A 266 11.66 10.52 -29.00
CA GLY A 266 12.34 9.26 -28.70
C GLY A 266 11.67 8.53 -27.55
N VAL A 267 12.00 7.26 -27.33
CA VAL A 267 11.42 6.40 -26.29
C VAL A 267 11.62 7.02 -24.90
N ILE A 268 12.82 7.53 -24.63
CA ILE A 268 13.15 8.19 -23.36
C ILE A 268 12.33 9.48 -23.18
N ALA A 269 12.19 10.29 -24.23
CA ALA A 269 11.43 11.52 -24.15
C ALA A 269 9.93 11.28 -23.93
N ASN A 270 9.36 10.29 -24.61
CA ASN A 270 7.95 9.92 -24.44
C ASN A 270 7.67 9.35 -23.06
N GLY A 271 8.59 8.58 -22.48
CA GLY A 271 8.50 8.07 -21.12
C GLY A 271 8.75 9.15 -20.04
N LEU A 272 9.64 10.10 -20.30
CA LEU A 272 10.00 11.13 -19.33
C LEU A 272 8.89 12.19 -19.15
N ARG A 273 8.08 12.43 -20.20
CA ARG A 273 6.93 13.35 -20.12
C ARG A 273 5.95 12.99 -19.02
N PRO A 274 5.35 11.78 -18.99
CA PRO A 274 4.44 11.39 -17.91
C PRO A 274 5.17 11.13 -16.59
N SER A 275 6.48 10.94 -16.60
CA SER A 275 7.29 10.62 -15.42
C SER A 275 7.84 11.86 -14.69
N LEU A 276 7.64 13.06 -15.21
CA LEU A 276 8.14 14.29 -14.59
C LEU A 276 7.69 14.49 -13.14
N PRO A 277 6.42 14.22 -12.74
CA PRO A 277 6.00 14.33 -11.35
C PRO A 277 6.76 13.37 -10.44
N PHE A 278 7.17 12.21 -10.96
CA PHE A 278 7.90 11.20 -10.20
C PHE A 278 9.34 11.60 -9.97
N VAL A 279 9.97 12.20 -10.99
CA VAL A 279 11.30 12.80 -10.84
C VAL A 279 11.25 13.90 -9.78
N VAL A 280 10.22 14.76 -9.84
CA VAL A 280 10.01 15.80 -8.84
C VAL A 280 9.82 15.20 -7.45
N LEU A 281 8.98 14.18 -7.30
CA LEU A 281 8.78 13.49 -6.02
C LEU A 281 10.08 12.87 -5.49
N LEU A 282 10.82 12.18 -6.35
CA LEU A 282 12.06 11.50 -5.98
C LEU A 282 13.18 12.47 -5.57
N VAL A 283 13.19 13.67 -6.15
CA VAL A 283 14.16 14.72 -5.83
C VAL A 283 13.71 15.58 -4.64
N PHE A 284 12.46 16.04 -4.62
CA PHE A 284 11.98 16.97 -3.59
C PHE A 284 11.69 16.30 -2.25
N LEU A 285 11.20 15.06 -2.23
CA LEU A 285 10.90 14.38 -0.96
C LEU A 285 12.15 14.20 -0.07
N PRO A 286 13.30 13.71 -0.57
CA PRO A 286 14.51 13.62 0.24
C PRO A 286 15.13 14.97 0.62
N LEU A 287 14.90 16.01 -0.21
CA LEU A 287 15.40 17.36 0.05
C LEU A 287 14.53 18.12 1.06
N ALA A 288 13.27 17.75 1.22
CA ALA A 288 12.40 18.31 2.23
C ALA A 288 12.92 17.93 3.63
N ARG A 289 13.13 18.93 4.49
CA ARG A 289 13.60 18.70 5.86
C ARG A 289 12.62 17.79 6.60
N GLN A 290 13.09 16.67 7.11
CA GLN A 290 12.31 15.62 7.80
C GLN A 290 11.38 16.17 8.89
N ARG A 291 11.82 17.21 9.64
CA ARG A 291 11.02 17.92 10.67
C ARG A 291 9.75 18.62 10.14
N GLN A 292 9.59 18.77 8.82
CA GLN A 292 8.44 19.45 8.20
C GLN A 292 7.44 18.49 7.59
N LEU A 293 7.81 17.22 7.47
CA LEU A 293 6.96 16.13 6.98
C LEU A 293 6.46 15.24 8.12
N ASP A 294 7.08 15.38 9.32
CA ASP A 294 6.61 14.72 10.52
C ASP A 294 5.27 15.35 10.90
N ASP A 295 4.29 14.50 11.05
CA ASP A 295 2.92 14.86 11.40
C ASP A 295 2.94 15.68 12.70
N PRO A 296 2.46 16.95 12.73
CA PRO A 296 2.37 17.71 13.96
C PRO A 296 1.50 17.01 15.01
N LEU A 297 0.70 16.02 14.60
CA LEU A 297 -0.11 15.17 15.49
C LEU A 297 0.69 14.02 16.12
N SER A 298 1.88 13.66 15.60
CA SER A 298 2.69 12.58 16.15
C SER A 298 3.56 12.99 17.34
N VAL A 299 3.76 14.29 17.55
CA VAL A 299 4.62 14.82 18.63
C VAL A 299 3.87 14.94 19.97
N CYS A 300 2.54 14.99 19.96
CA CYS A 300 1.73 15.24 21.15
C CYS A 300 0.92 14.05 21.67
N ASP A 301 0.86 12.93 20.94
CA ASP A 301 0.24 11.72 21.46
C ASP A 301 1.35 10.72 21.86
N PRO A 302 1.60 10.52 23.17
CA PRO A 302 2.15 9.26 23.60
C PRO A 302 1.19 8.18 23.10
N PRO A 303 1.66 7.02 22.61
CA PRO A 303 0.80 6.00 22.04
C PRO A 303 -0.22 5.58 23.10
N SER A 304 -1.39 6.25 23.09
CA SER A 304 -2.46 6.09 24.08
C SER A 304 -2.91 4.64 24.16
N SER A 305 -2.82 3.90 23.05
CA SER A 305 -3.11 2.47 23.01
C SER A 305 -2.00 1.58 23.60
N ALA A 306 -0.76 2.05 23.65
CA ALA A 306 0.33 1.32 24.31
C ALA A 306 0.38 1.65 25.82
N VAL A 307 0.08 2.93 26.17
CA VAL A 307 -0.01 3.36 27.57
C VAL A 307 -1.28 2.83 28.23
N GLU A 308 -2.43 2.81 27.54
CA GLU A 308 -3.65 2.19 28.08
C GLU A 308 -3.55 0.67 28.17
N ARG A 309 -2.90 0.00 27.21
CA ARG A 309 -2.59 -1.45 27.33
C ARG A 309 -1.53 -1.74 28.38
N SER A 310 -0.54 -0.90 28.56
CA SER A 310 0.39 -1.01 29.68
C SER A 310 -0.28 -0.61 31.00
N ALA A 311 -1.11 0.43 31.03
CA ALA A 311 -1.82 0.86 32.23
C ALA A 311 -2.93 -0.14 32.63
N SER A 312 -3.62 -0.77 31.67
CA SER A 312 -4.57 -1.85 31.97
C SER A 312 -3.84 -3.14 32.41
N GLY A 313 -2.69 -3.44 31.79
CA GLY A 313 -1.79 -4.50 32.24
C GLY A 313 -1.18 -4.21 33.62
N TYR A 314 -0.81 -2.96 33.90
CA TYR A 314 -0.33 -2.53 35.22
C TYR A 314 -1.42 -2.50 36.26
N ARG A 315 -2.65 -2.08 35.92
CA ARG A 315 -3.79 -2.17 36.84
C ARG A 315 -4.21 -3.61 37.13
N SER A 316 -4.20 -4.50 36.12
CA SER A 316 -4.40 -5.94 36.35
C SER A 316 -3.27 -6.56 37.18
N ALA A 317 -2.01 -6.14 36.94
CA ALA A 317 -0.88 -6.61 37.73
C ALA A 317 -0.86 -6.03 39.15
N ALA A 318 -1.28 -4.77 39.33
CA ALA A 318 -1.38 -4.15 40.65
C ALA A 318 -2.55 -4.69 41.51
N THR A 319 -3.67 -5.08 40.90
CA THR A 319 -4.78 -5.75 41.60
C THR A 319 -4.47 -7.20 41.92
N VAL A 320 -3.64 -7.88 41.13
CA VAL A 320 -3.14 -9.23 41.42
C VAL A 320 -1.99 -9.19 42.43
N ALA A 321 -1.21 -8.11 42.50
CA ALA A 321 -0.12 -7.95 43.46
C ALA A 321 -0.55 -7.47 44.85
N ALA A 322 -1.81 -7.01 44.99
CA ALA A 322 -2.39 -6.65 46.29
C ALA A 322 -3.02 -7.84 47.04
N GLY A 323 -3.03 -9.00 46.42
CA GLY A 323 -3.44 -10.28 47.04
C GLY A 323 -2.40 -11.36 46.73
N ASP A 324 -1.67 -11.76 47.73
CA ASP A 324 -0.74 -12.89 47.83
C ASP A 324 0.68 -12.76 47.21
N ASP A 325 1.56 -12.57 48.18
CA ASP A 325 2.88 -13.18 48.40
C ASP A 325 4.02 -13.12 47.35
N ALA A 326 5.14 -12.74 47.87
CA ALA A 326 6.54 -12.69 47.44
C ALA A 326 7.07 -13.81 46.50
N HIS A 327 6.27 -14.74 46.05
CA HIS A 327 6.67 -15.80 45.12
C HIS A 327 6.51 -15.44 43.65
N SER A 328 5.83 -14.33 43.30
CA SER A 328 5.59 -13.96 41.91
C SER A 328 6.75 -13.22 41.21
N VAL A 329 7.64 -12.59 41.96
CA VAL A 329 8.80 -11.86 41.38
C VAL A 329 9.83 -12.80 40.76
N GLY A 330 9.93 -14.04 41.25
CA GLY A 330 10.81 -15.07 40.67
C GLY A 330 10.41 -15.57 39.27
N LEU A 331 9.12 -15.49 38.92
CA LEU A 331 8.60 -16.00 37.65
C LEU A 331 8.86 -15.03 36.48
N TRP A 332 8.91 -13.71 36.73
CA TRP A 332 9.24 -12.71 35.73
C TRP A 332 10.74 -12.71 35.37
N HIS A 333 11.60 -12.91 36.38
CA HIS A 333 13.04 -13.03 36.13
C HIS A 333 13.37 -14.32 35.35
N ARG A 334 12.65 -15.42 35.57
CA ARG A 334 12.80 -16.65 34.78
C ARG A 334 12.33 -16.51 33.33
N ARG A 335 11.32 -15.70 33.04
CA ARG A 335 10.86 -15.45 31.64
C ARG A 335 11.79 -14.51 30.87
N LEU A 336 12.50 -13.61 31.53
CA LEU A 336 13.46 -12.69 30.89
C LEU A 336 14.86 -13.27 30.78
N VAL A 337 15.25 -14.19 31.68
CA VAL A 337 16.61 -14.76 31.74
C VAL A 337 16.61 -16.28 31.52
N GLY A 338 15.45 -16.90 31.42
CA GLY A 338 15.31 -18.35 31.30
C GLY A 338 15.81 -18.92 29.98
N ARG A 339 17.10 -19.11 29.91
CA ARG A 339 17.71 -20.16 29.11
C ARG A 339 17.84 -21.35 30.05
N ASP A 340 16.99 -22.36 29.87
CA ASP A 340 17.23 -23.67 30.44
C ASP A 340 18.52 -24.22 29.82
N VAL A 341 19.54 -24.32 30.64
CA VAL A 341 20.89 -24.80 30.28
C VAL A 341 20.94 -26.33 30.45
N ASP A 342 19.85 -27.03 30.23
CA ASP A 342 19.90 -28.50 30.24
C ASP A 342 18.99 -29.05 29.15
N GLY A 343 19.60 -29.61 28.12
CA GLY A 343 18.96 -30.43 27.10
C GLY A 343 18.71 -29.70 25.77
N ALA A 344 19.60 -29.91 24.81
CA ALA A 344 19.29 -29.66 23.41
C ALA A 344 17.98 -30.39 23.06
N PRO A 345 16.90 -29.70 22.66
CA PRO A 345 15.68 -30.39 22.26
C PRO A 345 15.99 -31.17 20.98
N GLY A 346 15.89 -32.46 21.05
CA GLY A 346 15.94 -33.31 19.86
C GLY A 346 14.96 -32.79 18.81
N LEU A 347 15.31 -32.94 17.54
CA LEU A 347 14.55 -32.48 16.35
C LEU A 347 13.05 -32.85 16.36
N LEU A 348 12.60 -33.70 17.27
CA LEU A 348 11.25 -34.26 17.38
C LEU A 348 10.34 -33.60 18.43
N THR A 349 10.84 -32.70 19.30
CA THR A 349 10.01 -32.03 20.32
C THR A 349 9.41 -30.70 19.82
N ARG A 350 9.55 -30.38 18.53
CA ARG A 350 8.90 -29.23 17.91
C ARG A 350 7.39 -29.43 17.82
N ARG A 351 6.68 -28.59 18.54
CA ARG A 351 5.24 -28.28 18.51
C ARG A 351 4.42 -29.14 17.53
N PRO A 352 3.54 -30.04 18.00
CA PRO A 352 2.78 -30.97 17.17
C PRO A 352 1.96 -30.28 16.05
N THR A 353 1.63 -28.99 16.24
CA THR A 353 0.98 -28.16 15.24
C THR A 353 1.86 -27.83 14.03
N ALA A 354 3.17 -27.69 14.20
CA ALA A 354 4.10 -27.40 13.09
C ALA A 354 4.35 -28.66 12.25
N THR A 355 4.52 -29.83 12.89
CA THR A 355 4.69 -31.09 12.17
C THR A 355 3.42 -31.48 11.41
N LEU A 356 2.24 -31.24 11.98
CA LEU A 356 0.96 -31.45 11.30
C LEU A 356 0.81 -30.53 10.08
N ALA A 357 1.16 -29.24 10.22
CA ALA A 357 1.11 -28.29 9.10
C ALA A 357 2.06 -28.70 7.95
N TRP A 358 3.28 -29.19 8.27
CA TRP A 358 4.20 -29.70 7.27
C TRP A 358 3.69 -30.98 6.61
N ALA A 359 3.08 -31.90 7.37
CA ALA A 359 2.49 -33.12 6.84
C ALA A 359 1.31 -32.80 5.92
N VAL A 360 0.41 -31.91 6.31
CA VAL A 360 -0.71 -31.45 5.47
C VAL A 360 -0.18 -30.76 4.21
N GLY A 361 0.84 -29.91 4.32
CA GLY A 361 1.47 -29.27 3.17
C GLY A 361 2.08 -30.32 2.20
N LEU A 362 2.79 -31.31 2.71
CA LEU A 362 3.35 -32.39 1.89
C LEU A 362 2.27 -33.21 1.18
N VAL A 363 1.20 -33.58 1.91
CA VAL A 363 0.06 -34.31 1.33
C VAL A 363 -0.61 -33.47 0.24
N ALA A 364 -0.80 -32.18 0.46
CA ALA A 364 -1.36 -31.28 -0.55
C ALA A 364 -0.47 -31.19 -1.82
N ILE A 365 0.86 -31.14 -1.65
CA ILE A 365 1.82 -31.13 -2.76
C ILE A 365 1.75 -32.45 -3.54
N VAL A 366 1.76 -33.58 -2.84
CA VAL A 366 1.71 -34.91 -3.48
C VAL A 366 0.37 -35.08 -4.21
N SER A 367 -0.74 -34.67 -3.59
CA SER A 367 -2.05 -34.75 -4.25
C SER A 367 -2.13 -33.83 -5.46
N ALA A 368 -1.56 -32.62 -5.39
CA ALA A 368 -1.49 -31.71 -6.54
C ALA A 368 -0.71 -32.34 -7.73
N LEU A 369 0.39 -33.00 -7.45
CA LEU A 369 1.20 -33.65 -8.49
C LEU A 369 0.52 -34.88 -9.11
N THR A 370 -0.35 -35.58 -8.38
CA THR A 370 -0.94 -36.85 -8.83
C THR A 370 -2.34 -36.69 -9.44
N TRP A 371 -3.17 -35.80 -8.86
CA TRP A 371 -4.61 -35.78 -9.13
C TRP A 371 -5.07 -34.50 -9.85
N VAL A 372 -4.27 -33.40 -9.82
CA VAL A 372 -4.68 -32.11 -10.36
C VAL A 372 -4.46 -32.11 -11.91
N PRO A 373 -5.46 -31.65 -12.69
CA PRO A 373 -5.32 -31.45 -14.13
C PRO A 373 -4.25 -30.41 -14.46
N PRO A 374 -3.61 -30.49 -15.65
CA PRO A 374 -2.55 -29.55 -16.05
C PRO A 374 -2.94 -28.05 -15.99
N ASP A 375 -4.20 -27.75 -16.29
CA ASP A 375 -4.71 -26.36 -16.27
C ASP A 375 -4.72 -25.77 -14.86
N TRP A 376 -5.19 -26.55 -13.88
CA TRP A 376 -5.14 -26.13 -12.47
C TRP A 376 -3.72 -26.11 -11.91
N LEU A 377 -2.85 -26.95 -12.47
CA LEU A 377 -1.44 -26.96 -12.07
C LEU A 377 -0.72 -25.67 -12.54
N SER A 378 -1.09 -25.11 -13.70
CA SER A 378 -0.59 -23.82 -14.16
C SER A 378 -1.05 -22.69 -13.22
N THR A 379 -2.31 -22.69 -12.78
CA THR A 379 -2.83 -21.74 -11.78
C THR A 379 -2.10 -21.85 -10.44
N MET A 380 -1.80 -23.08 -9.99
CA MET A 380 -1.00 -23.29 -8.77
C MET A 380 0.42 -22.77 -8.93
N ASN A 381 1.06 -22.96 -10.10
CA ASN A 381 2.37 -22.38 -10.40
C ASN A 381 2.34 -20.84 -10.34
N GLN A 382 1.31 -20.23 -10.90
CA GLN A 382 1.09 -18.80 -10.82
C GLN A 382 0.96 -18.35 -9.35
N GLY A 383 0.17 -19.10 -8.56
CA GLY A 383 0.03 -18.86 -7.12
C GLY A 383 1.36 -18.93 -6.36
N VAL A 384 2.23 -19.89 -6.71
CA VAL A 384 3.57 -20.01 -6.13
C VAL A 384 4.45 -18.82 -6.51
N ALA A 385 4.43 -18.38 -7.76
CA ALA A 385 5.19 -17.22 -8.22
C ALA A 385 4.75 -15.93 -7.47
N PHE A 386 3.45 -15.71 -7.34
CA PHE A 386 2.92 -14.60 -6.53
C PHE A 386 3.23 -14.77 -5.04
N ALA A 387 3.23 -15.99 -4.50
CA ALA A 387 3.61 -16.24 -3.12
C ALA A 387 5.05 -15.75 -2.83
N ILE A 388 5.99 -15.94 -3.76
CA ILE A 388 7.37 -15.44 -3.64
C ILE A 388 7.38 -13.90 -3.61
N ILE A 389 6.57 -13.25 -4.46
CA ILE A 389 6.44 -11.79 -4.45
C ILE A 389 5.79 -11.31 -3.14
N PHE A 390 4.77 -12.01 -2.63
CA PHE A 390 4.17 -11.70 -1.32
C PHE A 390 5.12 -11.91 -0.15
N LEU A 391 6.00 -12.92 -0.21
CA LEU A 391 7.07 -13.09 0.78
C LEU A 391 8.02 -11.90 0.81
N SER A 392 8.29 -11.27 -0.32
CA SER A 392 9.09 -10.03 -0.36
C SER A 392 8.42 -8.89 0.39
N LEU A 393 7.09 -8.74 0.27
CA LEU A 393 6.29 -7.78 1.04
C LEU A 393 6.22 -8.14 2.53
N THR A 394 6.14 -9.43 2.86
CA THR A 394 6.21 -9.90 4.25
C THR A 394 7.53 -9.49 4.90
N LEU A 395 8.64 -9.65 4.20
CA LEU A 395 9.96 -9.23 4.68
C LEU A 395 10.02 -7.70 4.88
N LEU A 396 9.60 -6.93 3.87
CA LEU A 396 9.73 -5.48 3.87
C LEU A 396 8.67 -4.80 4.74
N THR A 397 7.38 -5.04 4.45
CA THR A 397 6.29 -4.36 5.16
C THR A 397 5.92 -5.10 6.45
N GLY A 398 5.93 -6.42 6.42
CA GLY A 398 5.57 -7.24 7.57
C GLY A 398 6.59 -7.17 8.71
N MET A 399 7.88 -7.38 8.42
CA MET A 399 8.93 -7.44 9.43
C MET A 399 9.54 -6.07 9.73
N SER A 400 9.89 -5.27 8.69
CA SER A 400 10.57 -3.99 8.92
C SER A 400 9.61 -2.80 9.09
N GLY A 401 8.33 -2.95 8.74
CA GLY A 401 7.33 -1.87 8.82
C GLY A 401 7.45 -0.82 7.70
N GLN A 402 8.30 -1.05 6.70
CA GLN A 402 8.46 -0.15 5.55
C GLN A 402 7.36 -0.41 4.53
N ILE A 403 6.63 0.63 4.13
CA ILE A 403 5.59 0.52 3.12
C ILE A 403 6.21 0.73 1.75
N SER A 404 6.05 -0.24 0.84
CA SER A 404 6.54 -0.15 -0.53
C SER A 404 5.42 -0.42 -1.53
N LEU A 405 5.34 0.44 -2.54
CA LEU A 405 4.39 0.36 -3.66
C LEU A 405 5.10 0.06 -5.00
N CYS A 406 6.31 -0.51 -4.97
CA CYS A 406 7.08 -0.83 -6.18
C CYS A 406 7.49 -2.30 -6.30
N GLN A 407 6.83 -3.21 -5.57
CA GLN A 407 7.22 -4.62 -5.60
C GLN A 407 6.93 -5.30 -6.93
N ALA A 408 5.82 -4.94 -7.62
CA ALA A 408 5.57 -5.43 -8.97
C ALA A 408 6.64 -4.93 -9.95
N SER A 409 7.11 -3.69 -9.80
CA SER A 409 8.18 -3.16 -10.65
C SER A 409 9.49 -3.93 -10.50
N PHE A 410 9.86 -4.32 -9.27
CA PHE A 410 11.03 -5.19 -9.05
C PHE A 410 10.81 -6.61 -9.61
N ALA A 411 9.59 -7.14 -9.50
CA ALA A 411 9.22 -8.41 -10.11
C ALA A 411 9.34 -8.33 -11.64
N GLY A 412 8.80 -7.26 -12.26
CA GLY A 412 8.94 -7.02 -13.69
C GLY A 412 10.39 -6.92 -14.13
N LEU A 413 11.21 -6.11 -13.44
CA LEU A 413 12.63 -5.98 -13.75
C LEU A 413 13.36 -7.34 -13.70
N GLY A 414 13.10 -8.15 -12.66
CA GLY A 414 13.69 -9.48 -12.54
C GLY A 414 13.26 -10.40 -13.67
N GLY A 415 11.97 -10.39 -14.04
CA GLY A 415 11.41 -11.18 -15.13
C GLY A 415 11.95 -10.78 -16.50
N PHE A 416 11.94 -9.48 -16.82
CA PHE A 416 12.48 -8.96 -18.09
C PHE A 416 13.98 -9.26 -18.22
N MET A 417 14.76 -9.04 -17.18
CA MET A 417 16.20 -9.31 -17.21
C MET A 417 16.50 -10.81 -17.36
N ALA A 418 15.72 -11.70 -16.73
CA ALA A 418 15.87 -13.13 -16.93
C ALA A 418 15.60 -13.53 -18.39
N GLY A 419 14.55 -12.97 -19.01
CA GLY A 419 14.25 -13.18 -20.41
C GLY A 419 15.31 -12.61 -21.36
N GLN A 420 15.76 -11.38 -21.15
CA GLN A 420 16.80 -10.73 -21.96
C GLN A 420 18.13 -11.48 -21.90
N LEU A 421 18.54 -11.94 -20.73
CA LEU A 421 19.76 -12.75 -20.56
C LEU A 421 19.64 -14.10 -21.26
N ALA A 422 18.46 -14.74 -21.22
CA ALA A 422 18.22 -15.99 -21.92
C ALA A 422 18.26 -15.79 -23.46
N ASN A 423 17.65 -14.71 -23.97
CA ASN A 423 17.52 -14.48 -25.41
C ASN A 423 18.81 -13.93 -26.04
N HIS A 424 19.54 -13.03 -25.38
CA HIS A 424 20.72 -12.38 -25.97
C HIS A 424 22.05 -13.01 -25.59
N VAL A 425 22.13 -13.59 -24.39
CA VAL A 425 23.37 -14.17 -23.86
C VAL A 425 23.34 -15.71 -23.90
N GLY A 426 22.15 -16.30 -24.10
CA GLY A 426 21.97 -17.76 -24.09
C GLY A 426 22.13 -18.38 -22.70
N LEU A 427 21.98 -17.59 -21.63
CA LEU A 427 22.08 -18.07 -20.26
C LEU A 427 20.89 -18.99 -19.92
N PRO A 428 21.12 -20.12 -19.23
CA PRO A 428 20.03 -20.94 -18.69
C PRO A 428 19.09 -20.07 -17.84
N VAL A 429 17.78 -20.19 -18.04
CA VAL A 429 16.78 -19.34 -17.38
C VAL A 429 16.88 -19.39 -15.85
N VAL A 430 17.29 -20.52 -15.27
CA VAL A 430 17.53 -20.65 -13.82
C VAL A 430 18.61 -19.67 -13.34
N LEU A 431 19.71 -19.53 -14.08
CA LEU A 431 20.74 -18.53 -13.81
C LEU A 431 20.23 -17.12 -14.10
N GLY A 432 19.41 -16.96 -15.14
CA GLY A 432 18.71 -15.71 -15.45
C GLY A 432 17.80 -15.23 -14.30
N MET A 433 17.09 -16.15 -13.61
CA MET A 433 16.28 -15.84 -12.43
C MET A 433 17.14 -15.28 -11.28
N VAL A 434 18.29 -15.89 -11.04
CA VAL A 434 19.23 -15.41 -10.00
C VAL A 434 19.81 -14.06 -10.39
N ALA A 435 20.27 -13.91 -11.63
CA ALA A 435 20.83 -12.65 -12.13
C ALA A 435 19.77 -11.53 -12.14
N GLY A 436 18.53 -11.81 -12.58
CA GLY A 436 17.42 -10.89 -12.54
C GLY A 436 17.07 -10.46 -11.11
N GLY A 437 17.09 -11.40 -10.16
CA GLY A 437 16.92 -11.12 -8.73
C GLY A 437 18.04 -10.24 -8.17
N LEU A 438 19.31 -10.49 -8.52
CA LEU A 438 20.44 -9.66 -8.09
C LEU A 438 20.39 -8.25 -8.68
N LEU A 439 19.98 -8.11 -9.95
CA LEU A 439 19.78 -6.82 -10.57
C LEU A 439 18.64 -6.03 -9.91
N ALA A 440 17.51 -6.69 -9.62
CA ALA A 440 16.41 -6.09 -8.87
C ALA A 440 16.88 -5.66 -7.46
N ALA A 441 17.70 -6.46 -6.78
CA ALA A 441 18.30 -6.10 -5.49
C ALA A 441 19.20 -4.87 -5.61
N GLY A 442 20.07 -4.81 -6.62
CA GLY A 442 20.95 -3.66 -6.90
C GLY A 442 20.18 -2.37 -7.16
N LEU A 443 19.14 -2.43 -8.00
CA LEU A 443 18.23 -1.31 -8.20
C LEU A 443 17.45 -0.96 -6.93
N GLY A 444 17.08 -1.98 -6.13
CA GLY A 444 16.49 -1.78 -4.81
C GLY A 444 17.40 -0.96 -3.88
N VAL A 445 18.70 -1.23 -3.85
CA VAL A 445 19.68 -0.40 -3.11
C VAL A 445 19.69 1.04 -3.64
N LEU A 446 19.73 1.22 -4.97
CA LEU A 446 19.76 2.54 -5.59
C LEU A 446 18.53 3.38 -5.20
N VAL A 447 17.35 2.76 -5.22
CA VAL A 447 16.09 3.40 -4.81
C VAL A 447 16.06 3.63 -3.30
N ALA A 448 16.55 2.68 -2.52
CA ALA A 448 16.56 2.77 -1.06
C ALA A 448 17.38 3.94 -0.53
N ILE A 449 18.54 4.24 -1.12
CA ILE A 449 19.45 5.29 -0.67
C ILE A 449 18.74 6.65 -0.50
N PRO A 450 18.05 7.21 -1.50
CA PRO A 450 17.34 8.47 -1.32
C PRO A 450 16.03 8.34 -0.54
N THR A 451 15.30 7.22 -0.69
CA THR A 451 13.93 7.10 -0.18
C THR A 451 13.87 6.73 1.31
N LEU A 452 14.86 6.00 1.83
CA LEU A 452 14.86 5.55 3.22
C LEU A 452 15.23 6.63 4.24
N ARG A 453 15.54 7.84 3.79
CA ARG A 453 15.56 9.03 4.65
C ARG A 453 14.15 9.49 5.03
N LEU A 454 13.13 8.93 4.37
CA LEU A 454 11.73 9.20 4.59
C LEU A 454 11.11 8.06 5.41
N ALA A 455 10.12 8.39 6.22
CA ALA A 455 9.37 7.40 7.01
C ALA A 455 7.88 7.48 6.70
N GLY A 456 7.15 6.38 6.87
CA GLY A 456 5.70 6.36 6.72
C GLY A 456 5.18 6.67 5.31
N LEU A 457 4.26 7.63 5.21
CA LEU A 457 3.60 8.00 3.96
C LEU A 457 4.57 8.54 2.88
N PRO A 458 5.52 9.45 3.17
CA PRO A 458 6.47 9.91 2.17
C PRO A 458 7.28 8.80 1.53
N LEU A 459 7.64 7.75 2.28
CA LEU A 459 8.32 6.57 1.74
C LEU A 459 7.43 5.81 0.75
N ALA A 460 6.16 5.59 1.09
CA ALA A 460 5.21 4.92 0.20
C ALA A 460 5.03 5.69 -1.12
N LEU A 461 4.94 7.03 -1.05
CA LEU A 461 4.83 7.89 -2.23
C LEU A 461 6.09 7.88 -3.09
N ALA A 462 7.28 7.86 -2.48
CA ALA A 462 8.55 7.77 -3.20
C ALA A 462 8.71 6.41 -3.91
N THR A 463 8.26 5.32 -3.29
CA THR A 463 8.26 3.99 -3.93
C THR A 463 7.22 3.89 -5.04
N LEU A 464 6.06 4.52 -4.89
CA LEU A 464 5.07 4.65 -5.96
C LEU A 464 5.64 5.47 -7.14
N ALA A 465 6.34 6.55 -6.85
CA ALA A 465 7.01 7.36 -7.86
C ALA A 465 8.02 6.52 -8.67
N PHE A 466 8.81 5.68 -8.01
CA PHE A 466 9.71 4.75 -8.69
C PHE A 466 8.95 3.72 -9.54
N ALA A 467 7.84 3.18 -9.05
CA ALA A 467 7.04 2.22 -9.80
C ALA A 467 6.53 2.81 -11.12
N LEU A 468 6.05 4.04 -11.08
CA LEU A 468 5.58 4.76 -12.27
C LEU A 468 6.72 5.17 -13.21
N LEU A 469 7.89 5.47 -12.67
CA LEU A 469 9.09 5.70 -13.49
C LEU A 469 9.53 4.41 -14.18
N ALA A 470 9.44 3.27 -13.51
CA ALA A 470 9.72 1.97 -14.11
C ALA A 470 8.73 1.67 -15.26
N ASP A 471 7.45 1.90 -15.05
CA ASP A 471 6.39 1.69 -16.05
C ASP A 471 6.59 2.55 -17.31
N ASN A 472 6.94 3.82 -17.13
CA ASN A 472 7.00 4.77 -18.25
C ASN A 472 8.37 4.86 -18.93
N ILE A 473 9.46 4.51 -18.25
CA ILE A 473 10.83 4.64 -18.77
C ILE A 473 11.54 3.30 -18.90
N LEU A 474 11.52 2.47 -17.82
CA LEU A 474 12.31 1.25 -17.82
C LEU A 474 11.67 0.15 -18.68
N PHE A 475 10.38 -0.09 -18.53
CA PHE A 475 9.68 -1.17 -19.24
C PHE A 475 9.52 -0.91 -20.75
N PRO A 476 9.26 0.33 -21.23
CA PRO A 476 9.23 0.61 -22.67
C PRO A 476 10.60 0.54 -23.36
N ASN A 477 11.70 0.53 -22.59
CA ASN A 477 13.03 0.48 -23.14
C ASN A 477 13.30 -0.89 -23.77
N SER A 478 13.84 -0.91 -25.00
CA SER A 478 14.13 -2.13 -25.76
C SER A 478 15.11 -3.08 -25.05
N TRP A 479 16.01 -2.54 -24.21
CA TRP A 479 16.98 -3.34 -23.45
C TRP A 479 16.39 -4.01 -22.20
N ILE A 480 15.22 -3.58 -21.72
CA ILE A 480 14.59 -4.10 -20.52
C ILE A 480 13.29 -4.82 -20.87
N GLY A 481 12.21 -4.11 -21.12
CA GLY A 481 10.88 -4.67 -21.33
C GLY A 481 10.42 -4.71 -22.79
N ASN A 482 11.18 -4.09 -23.72
CA ASN A 482 10.89 -4.07 -25.15
C ASN A 482 9.53 -3.46 -25.51
N GLY A 483 8.98 -2.60 -24.67
CA GLY A 483 7.71 -1.90 -24.90
C GLY A 483 6.57 -2.85 -25.28
N ALA A 484 5.79 -2.48 -26.31
CA ALA A 484 4.64 -3.28 -26.75
C ALA A 484 5.01 -4.69 -27.29
N GLY A 485 6.29 -4.91 -27.67
CA GLY A 485 6.75 -6.23 -28.16
C GLY A 485 6.89 -7.27 -27.04
N GLY A 486 7.04 -6.83 -25.80
CA GLY A 486 7.30 -7.71 -24.68
C GLY A 486 8.62 -8.47 -24.77
N VAL A 487 8.89 -9.30 -23.78
CA VAL A 487 10.10 -10.15 -23.69
C VAL A 487 9.67 -11.60 -23.54
N THR A 488 10.15 -12.46 -24.44
CA THR A 488 9.97 -13.89 -24.30
C THR A 488 10.84 -14.43 -23.18
N VAL A 489 10.27 -15.21 -22.28
CA VAL A 489 10.97 -15.87 -21.18
C VAL A 489 10.82 -17.37 -21.35
N PRO A 490 11.80 -18.06 -21.91
CA PRO A 490 11.67 -19.49 -22.16
C PRO A 490 11.53 -20.29 -20.86
N ARG A 491 10.93 -21.47 -20.94
CA ARG A 491 10.86 -22.36 -19.77
C ARG A 491 12.25 -22.85 -19.39
N PRO A 492 12.54 -22.99 -18.08
CA PRO A 492 13.85 -23.41 -17.63
C PRO A 492 14.24 -24.79 -18.15
N SER A 493 15.52 -24.94 -18.49
CA SER A 493 16.16 -26.23 -18.75
C SER A 493 17.48 -26.27 -17.99
N ALA A 494 17.79 -27.37 -17.35
CA ALA A 494 19.05 -27.56 -16.63
C ALA A 494 19.72 -28.83 -17.18
N GLY A 495 20.57 -28.64 -18.21
CA GLY A 495 21.22 -29.73 -18.89
C GLY A 495 20.20 -30.72 -19.51
N PRO A 496 20.22 -32.01 -19.14
CA PRO A 496 19.30 -33.00 -19.68
C PRO A 496 17.88 -32.91 -19.08
N VAL A 497 17.68 -32.17 -18.02
CA VAL A 497 16.37 -32.03 -17.34
C VAL A 497 15.62 -30.83 -17.92
N SER A 498 14.49 -31.13 -18.59
CA SER A 498 13.59 -30.11 -19.12
C SER A 498 12.43 -29.88 -18.16
N PHE A 499 12.21 -28.61 -17.76
CA PHE A 499 11.06 -28.18 -16.99
C PHE A 499 9.93 -27.64 -17.90
N ALA A 500 9.89 -28.04 -19.17
CA ALA A 500 8.86 -27.60 -20.11
C ALA A 500 7.46 -28.08 -19.72
N ALA A 501 7.35 -29.29 -19.14
CA ALA A 501 6.06 -29.82 -18.66
C ALA A 501 5.64 -29.17 -17.32
N ALA A 502 4.32 -29.06 -17.11
CA ALA A 502 3.74 -28.40 -15.93
C ALA A 502 4.17 -29.01 -14.59
N LYS A 503 4.28 -30.37 -14.52
CA LYS A 503 4.65 -31.04 -13.26
C LYS A 503 6.10 -30.79 -12.83
N PRO A 504 7.14 -30.97 -13.66
CA PRO A 504 8.51 -30.66 -13.25
C PRO A 504 8.70 -29.16 -13.00
N PHE A 505 8.00 -28.29 -13.75
CA PHE A 505 8.02 -26.86 -13.47
C PHE A 505 7.42 -26.53 -12.10
N PHE A 506 6.34 -27.22 -11.68
CA PHE A 506 5.76 -27.04 -10.35
C PHE A 506 6.72 -27.42 -9.23
N VAL A 507 7.47 -28.53 -9.41
CA VAL A 507 8.50 -28.94 -8.45
C VAL A 507 9.59 -27.88 -8.35
N LEU A 508 10.07 -27.34 -9.48
CA LEU A 508 11.05 -26.23 -9.49
C LEU A 508 10.50 -25.01 -8.76
N SER A 509 9.25 -24.64 -9.04
CA SER A 509 8.58 -23.50 -8.40
C SER A 509 8.52 -23.65 -6.88
N LEU A 510 8.20 -24.86 -6.39
CA LEU A 510 8.18 -25.18 -4.97
C LEU A 510 9.57 -25.13 -4.33
N VAL A 511 10.61 -25.55 -5.03
CA VAL A 511 12.00 -25.45 -4.56
C VAL A 511 12.39 -23.97 -4.40
N VAL A 512 12.08 -23.13 -5.40
CA VAL A 512 12.36 -21.70 -5.35
C VAL A 512 11.57 -21.05 -4.20
N LEU A 513 10.29 -21.43 -4.03
CA LEU A 513 9.48 -20.96 -2.89
C LEU A 513 10.09 -21.36 -1.55
N ALA A 514 10.53 -22.61 -1.41
CA ALA A 514 11.15 -23.11 -0.18
C ALA A 514 12.45 -22.36 0.15
N LEU A 515 13.30 -22.10 -0.88
CA LEU A 515 14.53 -21.32 -0.70
C LEU A 515 14.22 -19.88 -0.27
N THR A 516 13.29 -19.20 -0.96
CA THR A 516 12.93 -17.81 -0.65
C THR A 516 12.24 -17.71 0.71
N ALA A 517 11.34 -18.64 1.06
CA ALA A 517 10.74 -18.72 2.39
C ALA A 517 11.79 -19.04 3.48
N GLY A 518 12.78 -19.87 3.15
CA GLY A 518 13.94 -20.13 4.02
C GLY A 518 14.73 -18.86 4.32
N VAL A 519 14.99 -18.02 3.32
CA VAL A 519 15.65 -16.71 3.51
C VAL A 519 14.85 -15.83 4.45
N VAL A 520 13.52 -15.69 4.23
CA VAL A 520 12.65 -14.88 5.10
C VAL A 520 12.67 -15.41 6.53
N LYS A 521 12.65 -16.74 6.71
CA LYS A 521 12.72 -17.37 8.01
C LYS A 521 14.05 -17.14 8.70
N LEU A 522 15.17 -17.30 7.98
CA LEU A 522 16.51 -17.05 8.53
C LEU A 522 16.69 -15.59 8.96
N VAL A 523 16.16 -14.65 8.18
CA VAL A 523 16.14 -13.24 8.56
C VAL A 523 15.27 -13.04 9.81
N GLY A 524 14.07 -13.63 9.88
CA GLY A 524 13.13 -13.46 10.98
C GLY A 524 13.64 -14.05 12.30
N ASP A 525 14.18 -15.26 12.27
CA ASP A 525 14.69 -15.98 13.46
C ASP A 525 16.07 -15.48 13.88
N GLY A 526 16.81 -14.81 13.00
CA GLY A 526 18.18 -14.34 13.20
C GLY A 526 18.29 -13.03 14.00
N THR A 527 19.54 -12.55 14.11
CA THR A 527 19.85 -11.24 14.75
C THR A 527 19.19 -10.09 14.01
N MET A 528 19.13 -10.19 12.68
CA MET A 528 18.50 -9.18 11.84
C MET A 528 17.00 -9.01 12.16
N GLY A 529 16.26 -10.10 12.38
CA GLY A 529 14.84 -10.04 12.75
C GLY A 529 14.62 -9.38 14.12
N ARG A 530 15.54 -9.60 15.06
CA ARG A 530 15.51 -8.90 16.37
C ARG A 530 15.73 -7.41 16.22
N TYR A 531 16.68 -6.98 15.39
CA TYR A 531 16.90 -5.57 15.10
C TYR A 531 15.71 -4.94 14.37
N LEU A 532 15.10 -5.65 13.40
CA LEU A 532 13.89 -5.18 12.70
C LEU A 532 12.72 -4.98 13.66
N SER A 533 12.53 -5.91 14.61
CA SER A 533 11.46 -5.77 15.61
C SER A 533 11.72 -4.60 16.57
N ALA A 534 12.97 -4.36 16.94
CA ALA A 534 13.37 -3.21 17.77
C ALA A 534 13.11 -1.88 17.02
N VAL A 535 13.58 -1.75 15.77
CA VAL A 535 13.36 -0.56 14.93
C VAL A 535 11.87 -0.30 14.71
N ARG A 536 11.08 -1.35 14.51
CA ARG A 536 9.63 -1.23 14.32
C ARG A 536 8.91 -0.74 15.57
N SER A 537 9.35 -1.13 16.76
CA SER A 537 8.77 -0.69 18.03
C SER A 537 9.14 0.74 18.37
N SER A 538 10.41 1.11 18.21
CA SER A 538 10.90 2.47 18.39
C SER A 538 12.24 2.65 17.67
N GLU A 539 12.23 3.45 16.62
CA GLU A 539 13.43 3.78 15.84
C GLU A 539 14.47 4.51 16.70
N LEU A 540 14.00 5.42 17.55
CA LEU A 540 14.83 6.22 18.41
C LEU A 540 15.51 5.37 19.51
N ALA A 541 14.81 4.41 20.11
CA ALA A 541 15.38 3.50 21.09
C ALA A 541 16.37 2.51 20.44
N ALA A 542 16.08 2.03 19.24
CA ALA A 542 16.98 1.14 18.51
C ALA A 542 18.29 1.84 18.13
N SER A 543 18.21 3.09 17.63
CA SER A 543 19.40 3.87 17.30
C SER A 543 20.22 4.22 18.54
N ALA A 544 19.57 4.57 19.66
CA ALA A 544 20.25 4.80 20.94
C ALA A 544 20.95 3.54 21.48
N SER A 545 20.46 2.35 21.10
CA SER A 545 21.08 1.06 21.43
C SER A 545 22.20 0.65 20.46
N GLY A 546 22.62 1.54 19.55
CA GLY A 546 23.73 1.31 18.61
C GLY A 546 23.35 0.57 17.33
N VAL A 547 22.04 0.39 17.02
CA VAL A 547 21.59 -0.22 15.78
C VAL A 547 21.66 0.80 14.64
N ASP A 548 22.41 0.51 13.58
CA ASP A 548 22.40 1.31 12.35
C ASP A 548 21.12 1.05 11.56
N VAL A 549 20.10 1.85 11.87
CA VAL A 549 18.74 1.74 11.30
C VAL A 549 18.77 1.91 9.79
N TYR A 550 19.59 2.85 9.28
CA TYR A 550 19.67 3.12 7.86
C TYR A 550 20.21 1.93 7.06
N ARG A 551 21.36 1.38 7.45
CA ARG A 551 21.94 0.20 6.78
C ARG A 551 21.00 -1.00 6.85
N LEU A 552 20.37 -1.22 7.99
CA LEU A 552 19.42 -2.30 8.17
C LEU A 552 18.24 -2.17 7.19
N ARG A 553 17.68 -0.97 7.05
CA ARG A 553 16.58 -0.69 6.12
C ARG A 553 16.98 -0.89 4.66
N VAL A 554 18.15 -0.38 4.24
CA VAL A 554 18.68 -0.57 2.88
C VAL A 554 18.82 -2.04 2.55
N LEU A 555 19.40 -2.83 3.47
CA LEU A 555 19.65 -4.24 3.26
C LEU A 555 18.34 -5.05 3.14
N VAL A 556 17.37 -4.77 3.99
CA VAL A 556 16.03 -5.43 3.89
C VAL A 556 15.32 -5.04 2.60
N PHE A 557 15.39 -3.78 2.20
CA PHE A 557 14.79 -3.30 0.96
C PHE A 557 15.41 -4.00 -0.26
N ALA A 558 16.75 -4.09 -0.31
CA ALA A 558 17.47 -4.78 -1.38
C ALA A 558 17.11 -6.27 -1.44
N LEU A 559 17.08 -6.94 -0.29
CA LEU A 559 16.75 -8.36 -0.21
C LEU A 559 15.30 -8.62 -0.66
N SER A 560 14.38 -7.75 -0.26
CA SER A 560 12.98 -7.79 -0.67
C SER A 560 12.83 -7.56 -2.19
N ALA A 561 13.52 -6.56 -2.75
CA ALA A 561 13.50 -6.29 -4.19
C ALA A 561 14.06 -7.48 -5.00
N GLY A 562 15.16 -8.08 -4.55
CA GLY A 562 15.74 -9.27 -5.17
C GLY A 562 14.79 -10.46 -5.15
N GLN A 563 14.13 -10.68 -4.03
CA GLN A 563 13.15 -11.76 -3.88
C GLN A 563 11.94 -11.54 -4.80
N ALA A 564 11.42 -10.31 -4.90
CA ALA A 564 10.37 -9.95 -5.85
C ALA A 564 10.82 -10.23 -7.29
N GLY A 565 12.08 -9.88 -7.66
CA GLY A 565 12.67 -10.15 -8.96
C GLY A 565 12.71 -11.64 -9.31
N VAL A 566 13.08 -12.49 -8.36
CA VAL A 566 13.03 -13.96 -8.55
C VAL A 566 11.60 -14.45 -8.79
N GLY A 567 10.63 -13.94 -8.03
CA GLY A 567 9.21 -14.27 -8.22
C GLY A 567 8.69 -13.86 -9.60
N GLY A 568 9.09 -12.66 -10.07
CA GLY A 568 8.73 -12.16 -11.40
C GLY A 568 9.38 -12.97 -12.54
N ALA A 569 10.62 -13.40 -12.38
CA ALA A 569 11.30 -14.26 -13.35
C ALA A 569 10.64 -15.66 -13.45
N LEU A 570 10.18 -16.20 -12.31
CA LEU A 570 9.43 -17.46 -12.29
C LEU A 570 8.08 -17.30 -12.98
N TYR A 571 7.37 -16.21 -12.72
CA TYR A 571 6.10 -15.88 -13.38
C TYR A 571 6.28 -15.73 -14.89
N GLY A 572 7.32 -15.01 -15.34
CA GLY A 572 7.63 -14.86 -16.74
C GLY A 572 7.91 -16.18 -17.46
N SER A 573 8.63 -17.09 -16.79
CA SER A 573 8.88 -18.43 -17.33
C SER A 573 7.62 -19.30 -17.39
N LEU A 574 6.63 -19.04 -16.55
CA LEU A 574 5.33 -19.71 -16.60
C LEU A 574 4.50 -19.24 -17.79
N GLU A 575 4.38 -17.92 -17.98
CA GLU A 575 3.60 -17.30 -19.05
C GLU A 575 4.28 -17.45 -20.44
N GLY A 576 5.61 -17.62 -20.47
CA GLY A 576 6.39 -17.73 -21.71
C GLY A 576 6.71 -16.38 -22.36
N SER A 577 5.95 -15.34 -22.08
CA SER A 577 6.20 -13.95 -22.50
C SER A 577 5.74 -12.98 -21.42
N LEU A 578 6.45 -11.87 -21.29
CA LEU A 578 6.11 -10.78 -20.37
C LEU A 578 5.86 -9.50 -21.14
N SER A 579 4.73 -8.86 -20.90
CA SER A 579 4.48 -7.49 -21.34
C SER A 579 4.71 -6.51 -20.18
N PRO A 580 5.02 -5.23 -20.45
CA PRO A 580 5.10 -4.19 -19.44
C PRO A 580 3.87 -4.10 -18.54
N ASP A 581 2.68 -4.26 -19.11
CA ASP A 581 1.40 -4.19 -18.41
C ASP A 581 1.22 -5.28 -17.33
N SER A 582 1.97 -6.39 -17.44
CA SER A 582 1.94 -7.49 -16.47
C SER A 582 2.44 -7.09 -15.08
N PHE A 583 3.19 -5.99 -14.96
CA PHE A 583 3.80 -5.53 -13.72
C PHE A 583 3.61 -4.03 -13.46
N GLY A 584 2.56 -3.45 -14.02
CA GLY A 584 2.22 -2.05 -13.84
C GLY A 584 2.12 -1.65 -12.36
N TYR A 585 2.34 -0.37 -12.08
CA TYR A 585 2.31 0.18 -10.71
C TYR A 585 1.02 -0.13 -9.94
N GLN A 586 -0.13 -0.25 -10.63
CA GLN A 586 -1.41 -0.62 -10.02
C GLN A 586 -1.35 -2.00 -9.38
N ILE A 587 -0.65 -2.94 -10.02
CA ILE A 587 -0.47 -4.31 -9.51
C ILE A 587 0.29 -4.27 -8.18
N SER A 588 1.29 -3.39 -8.03
CA SER A 588 1.99 -3.20 -6.75
C SER A 588 1.03 -2.83 -5.61
N ALA A 589 0.07 -1.95 -5.88
CA ALA A 589 -0.94 -1.56 -4.89
C ALA A 589 -1.86 -2.75 -4.54
N VAL A 590 -2.32 -3.51 -5.54
CA VAL A 590 -3.14 -4.71 -5.34
C VAL A 590 -2.38 -5.76 -4.51
N LEU A 591 -1.13 -6.04 -4.84
CA LEU A 591 -0.30 -7.00 -4.11
C LEU A 591 -0.16 -6.63 -2.63
N LEU A 592 0.09 -5.35 -2.32
CA LEU A 592 0.16 -4.90 -0.93
C LEU A 592 -1.18 -5.08 -0.21
N VAL A 593 -2.29 -4.76 -0.86
CA VAL A 593 -3.65 -4.91 -0.31
C VAL A 593 -3.95 -6.38 -0.03
N VAL A 594 -3.68 -7.27 -0.98
CA VAL A 594 -3.95 -8.70 -0.84
C VAL A 594 -3.20 -9.31 0.35
N VAL A 595 -1.89 -9.08 0.43
CA VAL A 595 -1.09 -9.65 1.52
C VAL A 595 -1.43 -9.00 2.88
N ALA A 596 -1.83 -7.73 2.91
CA ALA A 596 -2.26 -7.06 4.13
C ALA A 596 -3.53 -7.69 4.70
N ILE A 597 -4.50 -8.03 3.84
CA ILE A 597 -5.76 -8.67 4.25
C ILE A 597 -5.52 -10.09 4.75
N VAL A 598 -4.71 -10.87 4.03
CA VAL A 598 -4.49 -12.28 4.36
C VAL A 598 -3.59 -12.44 5.58
N GLY A 599 -2.47 -11.70 5.65
CA GLY A 599 -1.55 -11.74 6.78
C GLY A 599 -0.14 -11.30 6.39
N LEU A 600 0.25 -10.09 6.77
CA LEU A 600 1.56 -9.48 6.43
C LEU A 600 2.76 -10.11 7.15
N ARG A 601 2.54 -10.76 8.29
CA ARG A 601 3.63 -11.16 9.21
C ARG A 601 4.00 -12.62 9.12
N SER A 602 3.22 -13.43 8.41
CA SER A 602 3.44 -14.87 8.37
C SER A 602 3.82 -15.35 6.96
N ILE A 603 4.78 -16.26 6.89
CA ILE A 603 5.16 -16.96 5.65
C ILE A 603 3.93 -17.69 5.09
N ALA A 604 3.13 -18.32 5.95
CA ALA A 604 1.90 -18.98 5.54
C ALA A 604 0.90 -18.00 4.94
N GLY A 605 0.80 -16.77 5.49
CA GLY A 605 -0.02 -15.70 4.94
C GLY A 605 0.35 -15.34 3.51
N ALA A 606 1.63 -15.21 3.22
CA ALA A 606 2.13 -14.93 1.86
C ALA A 606 1.80 -16.05 0.87
N VAL A 607 1.95 -17.32 1.29
CA VAL A 607 1.64 -18.46 0.44
C VAL A 607 0.13 -18.55 0.15
N VAL A 608 -0.70 -18.41 1.17
CA VAL A 608 -2.16 -18.39 1.00
C VAL A 608 -2.60 -17.22 0.14
N ALA A 609 -2.00 -16.02 0.33
CA ALA A 609 -2.27 -14.85 -0.50
C ALA A 609 -1.98 -15.13 -1.97
N GLY A 610 -0.85 -15.80 -2.29
CA GLY A 610 -0.48 -16.19 -3.65
C GLY A 610 -1.51 -17.13 -4.30
N VAL A 611 -1.90 -18.16 -3.59
CA VAL A 611 -2.89 -19.12 -4.08
C VAL A 611 -4.27 -18.46 -4.26
N VAL A 612 -4.72 -17.69 -3.27
CA VAL A 612 -6.02 -16.97 -3.34
C VAL A 612 -6.02 -15.98 -4.50
N TYR A 613 -4.94 -15.22 -4.69
CA TYR A 613 -4.85 -14.25 -5.77
C TYR A 613 -4.91 -14.93 -7.14
N ALA A 614 -4.14 -15.99 -7.37
CA ALA A 614 -4.13 -16.73 -8.65
C ALA A 614 -5.47 -17.42 -8.93
N THR A 615 -6.04 -18.11 -7.94
CA THR A 615 -7.33 -18.80 -8.14
C THR A 615 -8.47 -17.83 -8.40
N LEU A 616 -8.47 -16.66 -7.75
CA LEU A 616 -9.50 -15.64 -7.96
C LEU A 616 -9.38 -15.00 -9.34
N GLN A 617 -8.16 -14.78 -9.84
CA GLN A 617 -7.94 -14.32 -11.22
C GLN A 617 -8.57 -15.29 -12.24
N VAL A 618 -8.30 -16.58 -12.10
CA VAL A 618 -8.87 -17.60 -13.01
C VAL A 618 -10.39 -17.71 -12.84
N ALA A 619 -10.90 -17.66 -11.61
CA ALA A 619 -12.35 -17.72 -11.38
C ALA A 619 -13.11 -16.58 -12.08
N VAL A 620 -12.52 -15.40 -12.17
CA VAL A 620 -13.17 -14.25 -12.84
C VAL A 620 -13.17 -14.39 -14.36
N THR A 621 -12.20 -15.10 -14.97
CA THR A 621 -12.21 -15.33 -16.42
C THR A 621 -13.41 -16.17 -16.89
N THR A 622 -14.05 -16.92 -15.99
CA THR A 622 -15.27 -17.69 -16.28
C THR A 622 -16.55 -16.83 -16.23
N LEU A 623 -16.46 -15.58 -15.75
CA LEU A 623 -17.57 -14.66 -15.63
C LEU A 623 -17.70 -13.77 -16.90
N PRO A 624 -18.89 -13.21 -17.18
CA PRO A 624 -19.03 -12.21 -18.25
C PRO A 624 -18.05 -11.04 -18.11
N SER A 625 -17.59 -10.50 -19.23
CA SER A 625 -16.55 -9.45 -19.30
C SER A 625 -16.84 -8.22 -18.41
N ARG A 626 -18.12 -7.87 -18.20
CA ARG A 626 -18.55 -6.80 -17.28
C ARG A 626 -18.07 -7.00 -15.83
N PHE A 627 -17.75 -8.24 -15.44
CA PHE A 627 -17.24 -8.56 -14.10
C PHE A 627 -15.72 -8.73 -14.04
N ALA A 628 -14.99 -8.37 -15.09
CA ALA A 628 -13.52 -8.51 -15.13
C ALA A 628 -12.85 -7.79 -13.94
N GLY A 629 -13.39 -6.65 -13.49
CA GLY A 629 -12.92 -5.92 -12.31
C GLY A 629 -13.31 -6.49 -10.95
N LEU A 630 -14.06 -7.61 -10.88
CA LEU A 630 -14.58 -8.14 -9.63
C LEU A 630 -13.50 -8.52 -8.62
N VAL A 631 -12.35 -8.99 -9.08
CA VAL A 631 -11.18 -9.29 -8.22
C VAL A 631 -10.76 -8.06 -7.44
N ALA A 632 -10.61 -6.93 -8.13
CA ALA A 632 -10.23 -5.66 -7.54
C ALA A 632 -11.29 -5.16 -6.54
N VAL A 633 -12.57 -5.34 -6.86
CA VAL A 633 -13.69 -4.99 -5.97
C VAL A 633 -13.67 -5.84 -4.70
N LEU A 634 -13.50 -7.15 -4.83
CA LEU A 634 -13.45 -8.05 -3.68
C LEU A 634 -12.28 -7.72 -2.75
N PHE A 635 -11.09 -7.50 -3.29
CA PHE A 635 -9.95 -7.08 -2.47
C PHE A 635 -10.16 -5.70 -1.87
N GLY A 636 -10.72 -4.75 -2.62
CA GLY A 636 -11.03 -3.44 -2.10
C GLY A 636 -12.04 -3.48 -0.94
N LEU A 637 -13.10 -4.27 -1.06
CA LEU A 637 -14.07 -4.47 0.02
C LEU A 637 -13.45 -5.18 1.22
N ALA A 638 -12.57 -6.14 0.99
CA ALA A 638 -11.87 -6.85 2.06
C ALA A 638 -10.96 -5.92 2.88
N THR A 639 -10.50 -4.78 2.32
CA THR A 639 -9.77 -3.76 3.08
C THR A 639 -10.61 -3.14 4.19
N LEU A 640 -11.93 -3.11 4.06
CA LEU A 640 -12.81 -2.67 5.13
C LEU A 640 -12.73 -3.60 6.35
N SER A 641 -12.55 -4.91 6.11
CA SER A 641 -12.31 -5.88 7.18
C SER A 641 -10.95 -5.65 7.86
N TYR A 642 -9.93 -5.28 7.10
CA TYR A 642 -8.59 -4.97 7.62
C TYR A 642 -8.59 -3.80 8.62
N THR A 643 -9.53 -2.85 8.49
CA THR A 643 -9.68 -1.77 9.49
C THR A 643 -10.09 -2.27 10.88
N ARG A 644 -10.77 -3.42 10.95
CA ARG A 644 -11.19 -4.06 12.21
C ARG A 644 -10.16 -5.02 12.76
N HIS A 645 -9.42 -5.68 11.87
CA HIS A 645 -8.42 -6.70 12.19
C HIS A 645 -7.09 -6.40 11.46
N PRO A 646 -6.30 -5.43 11.95
CA PRO A 646 -5.09 -4.97 11.28
C PRO A 646 -3.94 -6.00 11.31
N GLU A 647 -4.10 -7.09 12.03
CA GLU A 647 -3.13 -8.20 12.06
C GLU A 647 -3.24 -9.13 10.85
N GLY A 648 -4.34 -9.02 10.08
CA GLY A 648 -4.66 -9.90 8.97
C GLY A 648 -5.55 -11.08 9.37
N PHE A 649 -6.28 -11.64 8.41
CA PHE A 649 -7.30 -12.65 8.65
C PHE A 649 -6.73 -13.97 9.20
N LEU A 650 -5.60 -14.42 8.65
CA LEU A 650 -4.96 -15.66 9.12
C LEU A 650 -4.34 -15.54 10.50
N ASP A 651 -3.72 -14.41 10.79
CA ASP A 651 -3.13 -14.17 12.11
C ASP A 651 -4.24 -14.06 13.18
N TYR A 652 -5.38 -13.44 12.83
CA TYR A 652 -6.57 -13.41 13.68
C TYR A 652 -7.15 -14.82 13.94
N LEU A 653 -7.28 -15.66 12.89
CA LEU A 653 -7.74 -17.04 13.04
C LEU A 653 -6.76 -17.86 13.88
N GLY A 654 -5.46 -17.69 13.64
CA GLY A 654 -4.40 -18.38 14.40
C GLY A 654 -4.44 -18.03 15.89
N ALA A 655 -4.61 -16.76 16.23
CA ALA A 655 -4.76 -16.32 17.62
C ALA A 655 -6.03 -16.91 18.25
N ARG A 656 -7.15 -16.88 17.55
CA ARG A 656 -8.43 -17.42 18.03
C ARG A 656 -8.38 -18.94 18.27
N THR A 657 -7.76 -19.69 17.38
CA THR A 657 -7.59 -21.15 17.53
C THR A 657 -6.64 -21.47 18.69
N GLN A 658 -5.56 -20.71 18.88
CA GLN A 658 -4.67 -20.87 20.04
C GLN A 658 -5.39 -20.57 21.35
N HIS A 659 -6.19 -19.52 21.41
CA HIS A 659 -7.01 -19.22 22.60
C HIS A 659 -8.06 -20.29 22.86
N ALA A 660 -8.71 -20.85 21.85
CA ALA A 660 -9.65 -21.95 22.00
C ALA A 660 -8.96 -23.21 22.54
N LEU A 661 -7.79 -23.57 21.96
CA LEU A 661 -6.99 -24.70 22.41
C LEU A 661 -6.45 -24.50 23.84
N ALA A 662 -6.07 -23.28 24.20
CA ALA A 662 -5.64 -22.95 25.57
C ALA A 662 -6.79 -23.12 26.57
N ARG A 663 -8.00 -22.67 26.26
CA ARG A 663 -9.20 -22.89 27.09
C ARG A 663 -9.50 -24.36 27.30
N HIS A 664 -9.42 -25.18 26.25
CA HIS A 664 -9.59 -26.64 26.37
C HIS A 664 -8.49 -27.31 27.20
N ARG A 665 -7.26 -26.78 27.21
CA ARG A 665 -6.17 -27.30 28.05
C ARG A 665 -6.40 -26.94 29.52
N VAL A 666 -6.82 -25.71 29.83
CA VAL A 666 -7.13 -25.28 31.19
C VAL A 666 -8.32 -26.10 31.72
N ALA A 667 -9.39 -26.26 30.95
CA ALA A 667 -10.54 -27.08 31.35
C ALA A 667 -10.18 -28.57 31.59
N ARG A 668 -9.13 -29.10 30.91
CA ARG A 668 -8.64 -30.47 31.21
C ARG A 668 -7.77 -30.56 32.44
N VAL A 669 -7.04 -29.50 32.81
CA VAL A 669 -6.25 -29.44 34.04
C VAL A 669 -7.17 -29.32 35.24
N ASP A 670 -8.23 -28.52 35.15
CA ASP A 670 -9.24 -28.37 36.20
C ASP A 670 -10.12 -29.63 36.38
N ALA A 671 -10.20 -30.50 35.38
CA ALA A 671 -10.92 -31.78 35.45
C ALA A 671 -10.15 -32.89 36.19
N HIS A 672 -8.87 -32.67 36.52
CA HIS A 672 -8.12 -33.57 37.43
C HIS A 672 -8.13 -32.92 38.81
N PRO A 673 -8.85 -33.51 39.82
CA PRO A 673 -8.80 -33.01 41.19
C PRO A 673 -7.33 -33.02 41.68
N PRO A 674 -6.88 -31.96 42.37
CA PRO A 674 -5.54 -31.96 42.92
C PRO A 674 -5.37 -33.20 43.79
N VAL A 675 -4.35 -34.01 43.49
CA VAL A 675 -3.94 -35.10 44.40
C VAL A 675 -3.67 -34.45 45.75
N ALA A 676 -4.48 -34.80 46.76
CA ALA A 676 -4.32 -34.29 48.10
C ALA A 676 -2.88 -34.59 48.55
N GLY A 677 -2.06 -33.56 48.56
CA GLY A 677 -0.72 -33.64 49.12
C GLY A 677 -0.83 -33.99 50.60
N PRO A 678 0.17 -34.68 51.20
CA PRO A 678 0.17 -34.97 52.61
C PRO A 678 -0.03 -33.67 53.37
N GLY A 679 -1.03 -33.68 54.29
CA GLY A 679 -1.39 -32.53 55.13
C GLY A 679 -0.16 -31.98 55.86
N PRO A 680 -0.17 -30.68 56.18
CA PRO A 680 0.96 -30.06 56.87
C PRO A 680 1.28 -30.82 58.15
N ALA A 681 2.55 -31.15 58.33
CA ALA A 681 3.04 -31.77 59.57
C ALA A 681 2.66 -30.89 60.79
N PRO A 682 2.23 -31.46 61.89
CA PRO A 682 1.85 -30.69 63.07
C PRO A 682 3.07 -29.87 63.51
N GLY A 683 2.88 -28.54 63.55
CA GLY A 683 3.90 -27.63 64.04
C GLY A 683 4.31 -27.90 65.48
N PRO A 684 5.54 -27.53 65.87
CA PRO A 684 6.02 -27.74 67.22
C PRO A 684 5.10 -27.01 68.22
N VAL A 685 4.65 -27.75 69.24
CA VAL A 685 3.87 -27.24 70.34
C VAL A 685 4.72 -26.25 71.17
N VAL A 686 4.42 -24.98 71.06
CA VAL A 686 5.04 -23.96 71.94
C VAL A 686 4.45 -24.05 73.28
N PRO A 687 5.22 -24.34 74.35
CA PRO A 687 4.68 -24.39 75.72
C PRO A 687 4.21 -22.99 76.13
N ALA A 688 2.99 -22.93 76.70
CA ALA A 688 2.39 -21.72 77.24
C ALA A 688 3.26 -21.17 78.38
N ALA A 689 3.63 -19.88 78.26
CA ALA A 689 4.29 -19.19 79.38
C ALA A 689 3.38 -19.03 80.56
N PRO A 690 3.87 -19.16 81.82
CA PRO A 690 3.06 -19.03 83.01
C PRO A 690 2.54 -17.61 83.19
N VAL A 691 1.26 -17.51 83.52
CA VAL A 691 0.62 -16.26 83.92
C VAL A 691 1.17 -15.89 85.29
N GLY A 692 1.95 -14.81 85.32
CA GLY A 692 2.39 -14.21 86.59
C GLY A 692 1.25 -13.44 87.23
N GLU A 693 0.84 -13.86 88.42
CA GLU A 693 0.04 -13.10 89.41
C GLU A 693 0.91 -11.93 89.96
N GLY A 694 0.29 -10.77 90.10
CA GLY A 694 0.81 -9.89 91.10
C GLY A 694 0.76 -8.40 90.84
N ALA A 695 -0.12 -7.77 91.59
CA ALA A 695 -0.21 -6.41 92.13
C ALA A 695 -0.53 -5.26 91.15
#